data_757e9d9be2f5b8d8f6fce0f1ff149a00
#
_entry.id   757e9d9be2f5b8d8f6fce0f1ff149a00
#
_cell.length_a   1.000
_cell.length_b   1.000
_cell.length_c   1.000
_cell.angle_alpha   90.00
_cell.angle_beta   90.00
_cell.angle_gamma   90.00
#
_symmetry.space_group_name_H-M   'P 1'
#
loop_
_entity.id
_entity.type
_entity.pdbx_description
1 polymer ?
#
loop_
_entity_poly.entity_id
_entity_poly.type
_entity_poly.pdbx_seq_one_letter_code
_entity_poly.pdbx_strand_id
1 'polypeptide(L)'
;MASFISDFGLMWYLKELNKKEFIKFKEFLIQEILKLKLKQISWTEVKKASREDLANLLLKCYEENQAWDMTFNILQKINRKDLTERATEEIADSSPLGLTDSGNPKLYRDHLKKKLTHDCSKKFNVRIQDFIKEIFIQNDCDTFENLLISKGTEKKPHMVFLQGMAGIGKTMMLKNLMLAWSKGLVFQNKFSYTFYFCCRDVKQLKTASLAELISREWPSPSAPIEEILSQPEKLLFIIDSLEGMECDLTKQESELCDNCMEKQPVSILLSSLLTRKMLPESSFLLSTTPETFEKMEDRILCTDVKTATAFDERSIKIYFHRLFQDKIRAQEAFSLVRENEQLFTICQVPLLCWMVATCLKEEIEKGGDPVSVCRHITSLYTTHILNLFIPQSAQYPSKKSQDQLQGLCSLAAEGMWTDTFVFGEEALRRNGILDSDIPTLLDIGMLGKIREFENYYIFLHPSVQEVCAAIFYLLKSHVDHPSQDVKSIETVLFMFLKKVKTQWIFLGCFIFGLLQKSEQEKLVVFFGRRLSQKIQHKLYQCLETISGNAELQEQIDGMKLFCCLSEIEDEAFLVKVMNCMQQINFVAKNYSDLILAAYCLKHCSTLKKLSFSTQNVLNEKGNQRCMKKLIICWNDMCSVFVRSKDIQVLQIKDTSFNEPAIRILYEYLKYPSFTLNKLVANNVHFFGDNHAFFELIQNCSLQYLDLGCSFLTHSEVKLLCDVLNQAECNIEKLVVSHCKLSPDDCKIFGSVLMSSKTLKVLNWAYNNLNQGISLLCKAWCHPDCILEYLVLANCSLSEQCWDYLSEVLRQNKTLSHLDISSNDLKDKGLKILCRALTLPYCALKSLYLNNCQITARGCQDLAKVLRNNQNLKCLHISNNKLKDAGLMLLCKAIKHPNCHLEDLRLEACEITGASNEDLRYAFMQCETLQMINLMGNALEIVDY
;
A
#
# COMPACT_ATOMS: atom_id res chain seq x y z
N MET A 1 0.85 12.11 48.98
CA MET A 1 1.21 10.67 49.06
C MET A 1 0.00 9.74 49.19
N ALA A 2 -1.19 10.19 49.47
CA ALA A 2 -2.35 9.33 49.77
C ALA A 2 -3.06 8.71 48.53
N SER A 3 -2.69 8.97 47.30
CA SER A 3 -3.41 8.43 46.13
C SER A 3 -2.66 7.35 45.34
N PHE A 4 -1.48 6.92 45.86
CA PHE A 4 -0.58 6.06 45.07
C PHE A 4 -0.66 4.57 45.38
N ILE A 5 -1.33 4.20 46.44
CA ILE A 5 -1.34 2.84 46.92
C ILE A 5 -2.74 2.28 46.79
N SER A 6 -3.08 1.84 45.57
CA SER A 6 -4.31 1.05 45.38
C SER A 6 -4.12 -0.32 46.06
N ASP A 7 -5.22 -0.94 46.55
CA ASP A 7 -5.25 -2.30 47.10
C ASP A 7 -4.51 -3.34 46.25
N PHE A 8 -4.29 -3.06 44.95
CA PHE A 8 -3.52 -3.87 44.02
C PHE A 8 -1.99 -3.78 44.21
N GLY A 9 -1.45 -2.64 44.66
CA GLY A 9 0.00 -2.42 44.75
C GLY A 9 0.64 -3.33 45.80
N LEU A 10 0.17 -3.31 47.05
CA LEU A 10 0.70 -4.10 48.14
C LEU A 10 0.61 -5.61 47.87
N MET A 11 -0.53 -6.07 47.34
CA MET A 11 -0.77 -7.47 47.00
C MET A 11 0.21 -7.95 45.91
N TRP A 12 0.56 -7.12 44.94
CA TRP A 12 1.52 -7.48 43.89
C TRP A 12 2.91 -7.75 44.50
N TYR A 13 3.42 -6.85 45.34
CA TYR A 13 4.72 -7.04 46.02
C TYR A 13 4.75 -8.28 46.89
N LEU A 14 3.65 -8.63 47.58
CA LEU A 14 3.56 -9.86 48.33
C LEU A 14 3.49 -11.12 47.46
N LYS A 15 2.93 -11.02 46.23
CA LYS A 15 2.92 -12.13 45.27
C LYS A 15 4.30 -12.45 44.68
N GLU A 16 5.19 -11.48 44.56
CA GLU A 16 6.56 -11.64 44.07
C GLU A 16 7.48 -12.38 45.08
N LEU A 17 7.07 -12.51 46.36
CA LEU A 17 7.83 -13.24 47.33
C LEU A 17 7.66 -14.75 47.14
N ASN A 18 8.77 -15.52 47.18
CA ASN A 18 8.68 -16.98 47.22
C ASN A 18 8.15 -17.48 48.58
N LYS A 19 7.89 -18.80 48.72
CA LYS A 19 7.31 -19.36 49.96
C LYS A 19 8.17 -19.10 51.22
N LYS A 20 9.51 -19.17 51.12
CA LYS A 20 10.43 -18.94 52.24
C LYS A 20 10.51 -17.45 52.60
N GLU A 21 10.55 -16.59 51.61
CA GLU A 21 10.55 -15.13 51.78
C GLU A 21 9.24 -14.66 52.42
N PHE A 22 8.11 -15.18 51.98
CA PHE A 22 6.79 -14.82 52.52
C PHE A 22 6.63 -15.25 54.01
N ILE A 23 7.23 -16.39 54.42
CA ILE A 23 7.25 -16.78 55.85
C ILE A 23 8.11 -15.79 56.66
N LYS A 24 9.30 -15.43 56.16
CA LYS A 24 10.15 -14.41 56.79
C LYS A 24 9.46 -13.05 56.85
N PHE A 25 8.74 -12.67 55.79
CA PHE A 25 7.99 -11.43 55.74
C PHE A 25 6.96 -11.36 56.91
N LYS A 26 6.21 -12.43 57.14
CA LYS A 26 5.26 -12.52 58.26
C LYS A 26 5.93 -12.41 59.62
N GLU A 27 7.09 -13.01 59.81
CA GLU A 27 7.85 -12.94 61.05
C GLU A 27 8.36 -11.51 61.32
N PHE A 28 8.93 -10.84 60.28
CA PHE A 28 9.38 -9.47 60.41
C PHE A 28 8.25 -8.49 60.59
N LEU A 29 7.05 -8.76 60.02
CA LEU A 29 5.89 -7.91 60.12
C LEU A 29 5.49 -7.65 61.59
N ILE A 30 5.46 -8.68 62.43
CA ILE A 30 5.15 -8.52 63.84
C ILE A 30 6.21 -7.68 64.56
N GLN A 31 7.47 -7.82 64.19
CA GLN A 31 8.57 -7.04 64.76
C GLN A 31 8.45 -5.56 64.37
N GLU A 32 8.08 -5.28 63.12
CA GLU A 32 7.91 -3.89 62.65
C GLU A 32 6.67 -3.22 63.27
N ILE A 33 5.58 -3.94 63.42
CA ILE A 33 4.37 -3.45 64.12
C ILE A 33 4.72 -3.03 65.57
N LEU A 34 5.50 -3.86 66.28
CA LEU A 34 5.96 -3.56 67.63
C LEU A 34 6.91 -2.36 67.69
N LYS A 35 7.83 -2.28 66.73
CA LYS A 35 8.83 -1.21 66.66
C LYS A 35 8.17 0.15 66.36
N LEU A 36 7.16 0.17 65.48
CA LEU A 36 6.43 1.39 65.12
C LEU A 36 5.30 1.74 66.08
N LYS A 37 5.13 0.98 67.19
CA LYS A 37 4.09 1.15 68.19
C LYS A 37 2.67 1.23 67.61
N LEU A 38 2.41 0.49 66.56
CA LEU A 38 1.13 0.42 65.89
C LEU A 38 0.16 -0.55 66.57
N LYS A 39 -1.14 -0.50 66.23
CA LYS A 39 -2.16 -1.41 66.73
C LYS A 39 -1.77 -2.88 66.42
N GLN A 40 -1.72 -3.74 67.46
CA GLN A 40 -1.29 -5.11 67.24
C GLN A 40 -2.33 -5.94 66.49
N ILE A 41 -1.84 -6.74 65.54
CA ILE A 41 -2.61 -7.79 64.88
C ILE A 41 -2.26 -9.12 65.45
N SER A 42 -3.25 -10.03 65.62
CA SER A 42 -3.03 -11.38 66.18
C SER A 42 -2.06 -12.18 65.27
N TRP A 43 -1.01 -12.78 65.92
CA TRP A 43 -0.08 -13.65 65.20
C TRP A 43 -0.79 -14.83 64.50
N THR A 44 -1.86 -15.35 65.13
CA THR A 44 -2.65 -16.46 64.59
C THR A 44 -3.34 -16.07 63.23
N GLU A 45 -3.77 -14.84 63.08
CA GLU A 45 -4.35 -14.31 61.83
C GLU A 45 -3.26 -14.10 60.73
N VAL A 46 -2.13 -13.47 61.12
CA VAL A 46 -1.01 -13.24 60.20
C VAL A 46 -0.41 -14.58 59.74
N LYS A 47 -0.25 -15.55 60.62
CA LYS A 47 0.31 -16.87 60.30
C LYS A 47 -0.53 -17.64 59.29
N LYS A 48 -1.86 -17.58 59.39
CA LYS A 48 -2.80 -18.31 58.52
C LYS A 48 -3.14 -17.55 57.22
N ALA A 49 -2.92 -16.25 57.17
CA ALA A 49 -3.29 -15.42 56.01
C ALA A 49 -2.57 -15.86 54.74
N SER A 50 -3.28 -15.94 53.63
CA SER A 50 -2.70 -15.99 52.29
C SER A 50 -2.01 -14.65 51.97
N ARG A 51 -1.35 -14.51 50.80
CA ARG A 51 -0.75 -13.23 50.38
C ARG A 51 -1.81 -12.16 50.20
N GLU A 52 -2.94 -12.53 49.66
CA GLU A 52 -4.11 -11.69 49.42
C GLU A 52 -4.79 -11.27 50.72
N ASP A 53 -5.02 -12.23 51.62
CA ASP A 53 -5.59 -11.96 52.95
C ASP A 53 -4.68 -11.06 53.77
N LEU A 54 -3.36 -11.22 53.67
CA LEU A 54 -2.40 -10.41 54.40
C LEU A 54 -2.36 -8.95 53.88
N ALA A 55 -2.42 -8.75 52.54
CA ALA A 55 -2.53 -7.41 51.97
C ALA A 55 -3.79 -6.70 52.44
N ASN A 56 -4.94 -7.37 52.36
CA ASN A 56 -6.22 -6.85 52.82
C ASN A 56 -6.25 -6.56 54.32
N LEU A 57 -5.62 -7.44 55.13
CA LEU A 57 -5.52 -7.27 56.59
C LEU A 57 -4.68 -6.04 56.95
N LEU A 58 -3.56 -5.83 56.26
CA LEU A 58 -2.70 -4.66 56.47
C LEU A 58 -3.42 -3.34 56.11
N LEU A 59 -4.09 -3.29 54.99
CA LEU A 59 -4.86 -2.11 54.54
C LEU A 59 -6.12 -1.84 55.35
N LYS A 60 -6.68 -2.88 55.99
CA LYS A 60 -7.81 -2.75 56.90
C LYS A 60 -7.42 -2.24 58.28
N CYS A 61 -6.24 -2.61 58.79
CA CYS A 61 -5.80 -2.35 60.17
C CYS A 61 -4.96 -1.08 60.31
N TYR A 62 -4.32 -0.64 59.21
CA TYR A 62 -3.42 0.49 59.22
C TYR A 62 -3.73 1.47 58.08
N GLU A 63 -3.31 2.75 58.28
CA GLU A 63 -3.34 3.71 57.19
C GLU A 63 -2.40 3.24 56.06
N GLU A 64 -2.78 3.55 54.83
CA GLU A 64 -2.13 3.08 53.64
C GLU A 64 -0.62 3.35 53.65
N ASN A 65 -0.20 4.56 54.05
CA ASN A 65 1.21 4.94 54.22
C ASN A 65 1.95 4.04 55.23
N GLN A 66 1.31 3.73 56.33
CA GLN A 66 1.90 2.87 57.37
C GLN A 66 2.08 1.44 56.93
N ALA A 67 1.11 0.91 56.17
CA ALA A 67 1.18 -0.44 55.60
C ALA A 67 2.33 -0.55 54.57
N TRP A 68 2.57 0.53 53.80
CA TRP A 68 3.69 0.57 52.88
C TRP A 68 5.04 0.72 53.56
N ASP A 69 5.19 1.63 54.49
CA ASP A 69 6.45 1.82 55.21
C ASP A 69 6.91 0.52 55.91
N MET A 70 5.96 -0.21 56.51
CA MET A 70 6.25 -1.54 57.05
C MET A 70 6.69 -2.53 55.99
N THR A 71 5.96 -2.61 54.87
CA THR A 71 6.27 -3.53 53.79
C THR A 71 7.63 -3.23 53.19
N PHE A 72 7.95 -1.97 52.93
CA PHE A 72 9.22 -1.52 52.38
C PHE A 72 10.39 -1.88 53.32
N ASN A 73 10.25 -1.59 54.64
CA ASN A 73 11.26 -1.94 55.64
C ASN A 73 11.48 -3.46 55.73
N ILE A 74 10.42 -4.26 55.56
CA ILE A 74 10.53 -5.72 55.60
C ILE A 74 11.19 -6.24 54.29
N LEU A 75 10.86 -5.71 53.14
CA LEU A 75 11.50 -6.08 51.86
C LEU A 75 13.00 -5.83 51.89
N GLN A 76 13.46 -4.74 52.52
CA GLN A 76 14.87 -4.48 52.75
C GLN A 76 15.51 -5.53 53.65
N LYS A 77 14.80 -5.91 54.74
CA LYS A 77 15.30 -6.91 55.71
C LYS A 77 15.39 -8.32 55.12
N ILE A 78 14.52 -8.70 54.23
CA ILE A 78 14.58 -9.99 53.52
C ILE A 78 15.52 -9.99 52.30
N ASN A 79 16.24 -8.83 52.09
CA ASN A 79 17.23 -8.62 51.02
C ASN A 79 16.67 -8.71 49.62
N ARG A 80 15.40 -8.29 49.38
CA ARG A 80 14.76 -8.12 48.07
C ARG A 80 15.00 -6.69 47.56
N LYS A 81 16.28 -6.40 47.25
CA LYS A 81 16.69 -5.09 46.75
C LYS A 81 15.99 -4.74 45.43
N ASP A 82 15.77 -5.72 44.59
CA ASP A 82 15.01 -5.59 43.32
C ASP A 82 13.62 -4.99 43.56
N LEU A 83 12.90 -5.45 44.58
CA LEU A 83 11.57 -4.93 44.93
C LEU A 83 11.64 -3.57 45.62
N THR A 84 12.70 -3.32 46.40
CA THR A 84 12.87 -2.01 47.08
C THR A 84 13.32 -0.92 46.11
N GLU A 85 14.22 -1.21 45.18
CA GLU A 85 14.62 -0.27 44.13
C GLU A 85 13.42 0.10 43.25
N ARG A 86 12.64 -0.90 42.85
CA ARG A 86 11.42 -0.67 42.08
C ARG A 86 10.37 0.16 42.84
N ALA A 87 10.14 -0.14 44.11
CA ALA A 87 9.25 0.68 44.92
C ALA A 87 9.77 2.11 45.12
N THR A 88 11.09 2.30 45.20
CA THR A 88 11.72 3.64 45.31
C THR A 88 11.60 4.42 44.01
N GLU A 89 11.77 3.78 42.87
CA GLU A 89 11.52 4.39 41.56
C GLU A 89 10.04 4.77 41.38
N GLU A 90 9.10 3.93 41.74
CA GLU A 90 7.67 4.23 41.74
C GLU A 90 7.28 5.37 42.72
N ILE A 91 8.00 5.54 43.84
CA ILE A 91 7.82 6.63 44.83
C ILE A 91 8.52 7.91 44.36
N ALA A 92 9.67 7.85 43.71
CA ALA A 92 10.41 9.00 43.20
C ALA A 92 9.64 9.71 42.05
N ASP A 93 8.91 8.94 41.24
CA ASP A 93 8.00 9.48 40.21
C ASP A 93 6.73 10.15 40.83
N SER A 94 6.53 10.03 42.17
CA SER A 94 5.33 10.47 42.88
C SER A 94 5.51 11.67 43.82
N SER A 95 6.66 12.34 43.82
CA SER A 95 6.86 13.53 44.69
C SER A 95 6.16 14.77 44.14
N PRO A 96 5.28 15.43 44.90
CA PRO A 96 4.59 16.61 44.47
C PRO A 96 5.46 17.88 44.71
N LEU A 97 5.97 18.47 43.64
CA LEU A 97 6.21 19.92 43.61
C LEU A 97 4.92 20.61 43.13
N GLY A 98 4.32 21.38 44.04
CA GLY A 98 3.06 22.03 43.78
C GLY A 98 3.05 22.91 42.56
N LEU A 99 2.00 22.86 41.81
CA LEU A 99 1.20 23.89 41.14
C LEU A 99 0.44 23.26 39.97
N THR A 100 -0.87 23.35 40.00
CA THR A 100 -1.86 23.11 38.93
C THR A 100 -1.88 21.69 38.32
N ASP A 101 -2.88 20.91 38.65
CA ASP A 101 -3.18 19.50 38.33
C ASP A 101 -3.56 19.22 36.88
N SER A 102 -3.17 20.10 35.91
CA SER A 102 -3.66 20.03 34.52
C SER A 102 -2.79 19.19 33.56
N GLY A 103 -1.50 18.93 33.83
CA GLY A 103 -0.53 18.35 32.91
C GLY A 103 0.01 16.95 33.28
N ASN A 104 -0.66 16.16 34.08
CA ASN A 104 -0.12 14.90 34.60
C ASN A 104 -0.23 13.74 33.59
N PRO A 105 0.91 13.20 33.04
CA PRO A 105 0.92 12.05 32.12
C PRO A 105 0.21 10.81 32.67
N LYS A 106 0.20 10.62 33.97
CA LYS A 106 -0.47 9.52 34.66
C LYS A 106 -1.98 9.63 34.55
N LEU A 107 -2.55 10.81 34.71
CA LEU A 107 -3.99 11.05 34.57
C LEU A 107 -4.46 10.67 33.15
N TYR A 108 -3.68 11.06 32.15
CA TYR A 108 -3.94 10.71 30.75
C TYR A 108 -3.84 9.22 30.49
N ARG A 109 -2.80 8.53 31.02
CA ARG A 109 -2.65 7.07 30.91
C ARG A 109 -3.82 6.33 31.56
N ASP A 110 -4.25 6.71 32.74
CA ASP A 110 -5.38 6.10 33.46
C ASP A 110 -6.70 6.32 32.72
N HIS A 111 -6.89 7.49 32.13
CA HIS A 111 -8.04 7.76 31.25
C HIS A 111 -8.04 6.84 30.03
N LEU A 112 -6.93 6.75 29.29
CA LEU A 112 -6.80 5.87 28.14
C LEU A 112 -6.97 4.40 28.50
N LYS A 113 -6.43 3.95 29.62
CA LYS A 113 -6.61 2.59 30.13
C LYS A 113 -8.10 2.27 30.34
N LYS A 114 -8.84 3.17 30.99
CA LYS A 114 -10.30 3.03 31.18
C LYS A 114 -11.03 3.05 29.83
N LYS A 115 -10.73 4.00 28.95
CA LYS A 115 -11.29 4.16 27.61
C LYS A 115 -11.12 2.87 26.80
N LEU A 116 -9.89 2.39 26.66
CA LEU A 116 -9.56 1.21 25.86
C LEU A 116 -10.04 -0.10 26.47
N THR A 117 -10.04 -0.24 27.81
CA THR A 117 -10.56 -1.46 28.49
C THR A 117 -12.06 -1.59 28.33
N HIS A 118 -12.81 -0.49 28.38
CA HIS A 118 -14.26 -0.50 28.17
C HIS A 118 -14.61 -0.76 26.68
N ASP A 119 -13.81 -0.31 25.72
CA ASP A 119 -14.01 -0.62 24.29
C ASP A 119 -13.90 -2.12 24.03
N CYS A 120 -13.08 -2.80 24.84
CA CYS A 120 -12.88 -4.23 24.78
C CYS A 120 -14.01 -5.08 25.42
N SER A 121 -14.93 -4.50 26.20
CA SER A 121 -15.89 -5.26 27.01
C SER A 121 -17.27 -5.51 26.37
N LYS A 122 -17.57 -5.00 25.16
CA LYS A 122 -18.83 -5.24 24.48
C LYS A 122 -18.91 -6.65 23.88
N LYS A 123 -20.03 -7.33 24.08
CA LYS A 123 -20.28 -8.77 23.84
C LYS A 123 -19.84 -9.33 22.46
N PHE A 124 -19.85 -8.54 21.40
CA PHE A 124 -19.50 -8.99 20.06
C PHE A 124 -17.98 -9.01 19.83
N ASN A 125 -17.27 -8.08 20.45
CA ASN A 125 -15.81 -7.94 20.33
C ASN A 125 -15.03 -8.79 21.34
N VAL A 126 -15.63 -9.22 22.45
CA VAL A 126 -14.90 -9.87 23.56
C VAL A 126 -14.21 -11.17 23.13
N ARG A 127 -14.86 -12.03 22.34
CA ARG A 127 -14.27 -13.32 21.93
C ARG A 127 -13.15 -13.21 20.90
N ILE A 128 -13.27 -12.29 19.95
CA ILE A 128 -12.21 -12.02 18.96
C ILE A 128 -11.09 -11.21 19.61
N GLN A 129 -11.44 -10.21 20.40
CA GLN A 129 -10.47 -9.31 21.03
C GLN A 129 -9.66 -9.98 22.13
N ASP A 130 -10.28 -10.83 22.94
CA ASP A 130 -9.54 -11.59 23.96
C ASP A 130 -8.58 -12.59 23.32
N PHE A 131 -8.98 -13.19 22.20
CA PHE A 131 -8.12 -14.07 21.42
C PHE A 131 -6.97 -13.32 20.75
N ILE A 132 -7.27 -12.19 20.10
CA ILE A 132 -6.24 -11.32 19.50
C ILE A 132 -5.32 -10.76 20.60
N LYS A 133 -5.86 -10.34 21.75
CA LYS A 133 -5.05 -9.92 22.89
C LYS A 133 -4.08 -11.00 23.35
N GLU A 134 -4.53 -12.25 23.48
CA GLU A 134 -3.64 -13.33 23.98
C GLU A 134 -2.59 -13.76 22.95
N ILE A 135 -2.92 -13.83 21.66
CA ILE A 135 -1.92 -14.11 20.62
C ILE A 135 -0.89 -12.99 20.51
N PHE A 136 -1.34 -11.74 20.54
CA PHE A 136 -0.45 -10.59 20.40
C PHE A 136 0.27 -10.24 21.73
N ILE A 137 -0.32 -10.41 22.90
CA ILE A 137 0.32 -10.05 24.17
C ILE A 137 1.38 -11.09 24.62
N GLN A 138 1.23 -12.39 24.33
CA GLN A 138 2.22 -13.40 24.73
C GLN A 138 3.49 -13.43 23.87
N ASN A 139 3.41 -12.94 22.62
CA ASN A 139 4.55 -12.89 21.70
C ASN A 139 5.08 -11.46 21.43
N ASP A 140 4.46 -10.39 21.94
CA ASP A 140 4.52 -9.08 21.31
C ASP A 140 5.05 -7.93 22.18
N CYS A 141 5.30 -8.07 23.49
CA CYS A 141 5.99 -6.96 24.19
C CYS A 141 7.36 -6.70 23.54
N ASP A 142 8.11 -7.75 23.23
CA ASP A 142 9.37 -7.65 22.50
C ASP A 142 9.15 -7.16 21.05
N THR A 143 8.03 -7.54 20.42
CA THR A 143 7.69 -7.14 19.04
C THR A 143 7.27 -5.67 19.00
N PHE A 144 6.53 -5.16 19.97
CA PHE A 144 6.11 -3.75 20.05
C PHE A 144 7.31 -2.83 20.32
N GLU A 145 8.23 -3.23 21.21
CA GLU A 145 9.46 -2.46 21.42
C GLU A 145 10.34 -2.45 20.16
N ASN A 146 10.42 -3.58 19.45
CA ASN A 146 11.12 -3.70 18.17
C ASN A 146 10.49 -2.91 17.03
N LEU A 147 9.22 -2.52 17.10
CA LEU A 147 8.60 -1.65 16.08
C LEU A 147 9.29 -0.29 15.99
N LEU A 148 9.76 0.27 17.11
CA LEU A 148 10.38 1.60 17.17
C LEU A 148 11.89 1.54 17.51
N ILE A 149 12.53 0.35 17.39
CA ILE A 149 13.98 0.19 17.51
C ILE A 149 14.57 0.22 16.09
N SER A 150 15.25 1.31 15.76
CA SER A 150 16.06 1.39 14.54
C SER A 150 17.33 0.56 14.67
N LYS A 151 17.75 -0.10 13.59
CA LYS A 151 19.03 -0.83 13.51
C LYS A 151 20.27 0.08 13.51
N GLY A 152 20.12 1.39 13.74
CA GLY A 152 21.18 2.39 13.72
C GLY A 152 21.37 3.06 15.09
N THR A 153 22.59 3.54 15.33
CA THR A 153 23.08 4.13 16.60
C THR A 153 22.67 5.61 16.81
N GLU A 154 21.79 6.18 16.01
CA GLU A 154 21.41 7.59 16.09
C GLU A 154 20.06 7.81 16.79
N LYS A 155 20.02 8.77 17.72
CA LYS A 155 18.82 9.26 18.42
C LYS A 155 17.95 10.16 17.49
N LYS A 156 17.51 9.66 16.34
CA LYS A 156 16.60 10.42 15.46
C LYS A 156 15.15 10.06 15.75
N PRO A 157 14.20 11.01 15.59
CA PRO A 157 12.78 10.72 15.72
C PRO A 157 12.34 9.69 14.67
N HIS A 158 11.55 8.71 15.09
CA HIS A 158 11.15 7.58 14.24
C HIS A 158 9.86 7.86 13.50
N MET A 159 9.81 7.50 12.20
CA MET A 159 8.59 7.41 11.42
C MET A 159 8.48 6.00 10.87
N VAL A 160 7.58 5.21 11.44
CA VAL A 160 7.42 3.79 11.11
C VAL A 160 6.08 3.57 10.45
N PHE A 161 6.07 2.88 9.32
CA PHE A 161 4.86 2.46 8.62
C PHE A 161 4.54 1.00 8.94
N LEU A 162 3.32 0.76 9.43
CA LEU A 162 2.73 -0.57 9.58
C LEU A 162 1.87 -0.85 8.34
N GLN A 163 2.44 -1.56 7.38
CA GLN A 163 1.75 -1.98 6.17
C GLN A 163 0.95 -3.27 6.38
N GLY A 164 -0.15 -3.40 5.67
CA GLY A 164 -0.90 -4.66 5.61
C GLY A 164 -2.24 -4.51 4.91
N MET A 165 -2.74 -5.62 4.40
CA MET A 165 -4.04 -5.69 3.73
C MET A 165 -5.19 -5.25 4.65
N ALA A 166 -6.31 -4.84 4.05
CA ALA A 166 -7.51 -4.54 4.84
C ALA A 166 -8.00 -5.79 5.60
N GLY A 167 -8.45 -5.59 6.86
CA GLY A 167 -8.92 -6.68 7.72
C GLY A 167 -7.84 -7.49 8.44
N ILE A 168 -6.55 -7.26 8.17
CA ILE A 168 -5.44 -8.00 8.81
C ILE A 168 -5.24 -7.68 10.29
N GLY A 169 -5.93 -6.67 10.80
CA GLY A 169 -5.90 -6.31 12.21
C GLY A 169 -5.01 -5.13 12.59
N LYS A 170 -4.51 -4.31 11.64
CA LYS A 170 -3.65 -3.14 11.92
C LYS A 170 -4.22 -2.24 13.03
N THR A 171 -5.49 -1.83 12.91
CA THR A 171 -6.19 -1.00 13.91
C THR A 171 -6.21 -1.65 15.29
N MET A 172 -6.44 -2.97 15.36
CA MET A 172 -6.44 -3.72 16.61
C MET A 172 -5.04 -3.79 17.23
N MET A 173 -4.02 -4.00 16.41
CA MET A 173 -2.62 -3.99 16.83
C MET A 173 -2.23 -2.63 17.42
N LEU A 174 -2.60 -1.53 16.76
CA LEU A 174 -2.34 -0.18 17.26
C LEU A 174 -3.08 0.13 18.56
N LYS A 175 -4.34 -0.27 18.69
CA LYS A 175 -5.12 -0.13 19.95
C LYS A 175 -4.56 -0.99 21.08
N ASN A 176 -4.07 -2.19 20.80
CA ASN A 176 -3.39 -3.03 21.79
C ASN A 176 -2.05 -2.43 22.22
N LEU A 177 -1.29 -1.85 21.30
CA LEU A 177 -0.09 -1.07 21.61
C LEU A 177 -0.40 0.08 22.56
N MET A 178 -1.45 0.86 22.28
CA MET A 178 -1.92 1.94 23.15
C MET A 178 -2.30 1.43 24.54
N LEU A 179 -3.00 0.28 24.63
CA LEU A 179 -3.36 -0.33 25.88
C LEU A 179 -2.13 -0.83 26.65
N ALA A 180 -1.16 -1.44 25.97
CA ALA A 180 0.11 -1.88 26.56
C ALA A 180 0.90 -0.68 27.11
N TRP A 181 1.00 0.42 26.34
CA TRP A 181 1.63 1.64 26.80
C TRP A 181 0.91 2.26 28.01
N SER A 182 -0.43 2.31 28.00
CA SER A 182 -1.22 2.86 29.11
C SER A 182 -1.05 2.05 30.42
N LYS A 183 -0.74 0.74 30.30
CA LYS A 183 -0.40 -0.14 31.41
C LYS A 183 1.07 -0.08 31.82
N GLY A 184 1.91 0.68 31.12
CA GLY A 184 3.34 0.75 31.38
C GLY A 184 4.12 -0.51 31.00
N LEU A 185 3.63 -1.33 30.06
CA LEU A 185 4.29 -2.56 29.60
C LEU A 185 5.30 -2.31 28.47
N VAL A 186 5.12 -1.23 27.70
CA VAL A 186 5.98 -0.87 26.56
C VAL A 186 6.30 0.62 26.57
N PHE A 187 7.49 1.00 26.09
CA PHE A 187 7.96 2.38 25.97
C PHE A 187 7.94 3.20 27.29
N GLN A 188 8.16 2.57 28.44
CA GLN A 188 7.96 3.15 29.77
C GLN A 188 8.58 4.53 29.96
N ASN A 189 9.82 4.74 29.51
CA ASN A 189 10.56 5.99 29.68
C ASN A 189 10.82 6.75 28.34
N LYS A 190 10.26 6.26 27.24
CA LYS A 190 10.50 6.84 25.93
C LYS A 190 9.49 7.92 25.57
N PHE A 191 8.20 7.66 25.83
CA PHE A 191 7.11 8.59 25.47
C PHE A 191 6.27 8.95 26.70
N SER A 192 6.16 10.26 26.95
CA SER A 192 5.30 10.81 28.01
C SER A 192 3.84 10.75 27.60
N TYR A 193 3.56 11.01 26.31
CA TYR A 193 2.22 10.99 25.75
C TYR A 193 2.20 10.24 24.42
N THR A 194 1.10 9.50 24.21
CA THR A 194 0.83 8.78 22.95
C THR A 194 -0.59 9.11 22.51
N PHE A 195 -0.74 9.72 21.34
CA PHE A 195 -2.03 10.12 20.78
C PHE A 195 -2.40 9.22 19.60
N TYR A 196 -3.66 8.82 19.53
CA TYR A 196 -4.20 7.97 18.48
C TYR A 196 -5.22 8.74 17.64
N PHE A 197 -4.96 8.85 16.35
CA PHE A 197 -5.85 9.49 15.38
C PHE A 197 -6.23 8.50 14.29
N CYS A 198 -7.53 8.26 14.11
CA CYS A 198 -8.06 7.50 12.98
C CYS A 198 -8.38 8.48 11.84
N CYS A 199 -7.73 8.32 10.70
CA CYS A 199 -7.94 9.22 9.55
C CYS A 199 -9.39 9.27 9.08
N ARG A 200 -10.13 8.17 9.21
CA ARG A 200 -11.56 8.12 8.87
C ARG A 200 -12.41 9.02 9.75
N ASP A 201 -12.07 9.10 11.05
CA ASP A 201 -12.80 9.92 12.03
C ASP A 201 -12.38 11.39 11.90
N VAL A 202 -11.08 11.65 11.77
CA VAL A 202 -10.52 13.00 11.64
C VAL A 202 -10.98 13.71 10.36
N LYS A 203 -11.18 12.96 9.25
CA LYS A 203 -11.74 13.48 7.97
C LYS A 203 -13.10 14.18 8.15
N GLN A 204 -13.91 13.75 9.11
CA GLN A 204 -15.24 14.34 9.37
C GLN A 204 -15.17 15.80 9.88
N LEU A 205 -14.03 16.23 10.41
CA LEU A 205 -13.86 17.56 10.98
C LEU A 205 -13.69 18.66 9.93
N LYS A 206 -13.42 18.34 8.67
CA LYS A 206 -13.06 19.26 7.57
C LYS A 206 -11.85 20.14 7.91
N THR A 207 -11.92 20.91 9.00
CA THR A 207 -10.85 21.75 9.51
C THR A 207 -10.62 21.50 11.01
N ALA A 208 -9.36 21.45 11.45
CA ALA A 208 -8.96 21.30 12.84
C ALA A 208 -7.55 21.86 13.07
N SER A 209 -7.20 22.17 14.33
CA SER A 209 -5.82 22.35 14.76
C SER A 209 -5.31 21.07 15.44
N LEU A 210 -3.98 20.88 15.51
CA LEU A 210 -3.41 19.75 16.25
C LEU A 210 -3.77 19.83 17.73
N ALA A 211 -3.78 21.03 18.30
CA ALA A 211 -4.20 21.27 19.67
C ALA A 211 -5.65 20.84 19.94
N GLU A 212 -6.56 21.07 18.99
CA GLU A 212 -7.94 20.58 19.10
C GLU A 212 -8.02 19.05 19.05
N LEU A 213 -7.23 18.38 18.20
CA LEU A 213 -7.19 16.92 18.13
C LEU A 213 -6.66 16.33 19.44
N ILE A 214 -5.62 16.89 20.02
CA ILE A 214 -5.07 16.48 21.33
C ILE A 214 -6.10 16.71 22.42
N SER A 215 -6.77 17.87 22.45
CA SER A 215 -7.77 18.22 23.48
C SER A 215 -8.96 17.26 23.49
N ARG A 216 -9.35 16.71 22.36
CA ARG A 216 -10.44 15.70 22.26
C ARG A 216 -10.09 14.36 22.92
N GLU A 217 -8.81 14.02 22.91
CA GLU A 217 -8.30 12.81 23.57
C GLU A 217 -8.03 13.01 25.07
N TRP A 218 -8.13 14.26 25.56
CA TRP A 218 -7.84 14.59 26.95
C TRP A 218 -9.02 14.35 27.88
N PRO A 219 -8.80 13.90 29.14
CA PRO A 219 -9.90 13.56 30.07
C PRO A 219 -10.71 14.76 30.60
N SER A 220 -10.20 15.99 30.47
CA SER A 220 -10.87 17.21 30.93
C SER A 220 -11.01 18.24 29.79
N PRO A 221 -11.95 19.20 29.87
CA PRO A 221 -12.17 20.19 28.83
C PRO A 221 -10.96 21.10 28.52
N SER A 222 -10.01 21.22 29.45
CA SER A 222 -8.80 22.01 29.28
C SER A 222 -7.57 21.09 29.26
N ALA A 223 -7.10 20.74 28.06
CA ALA A 223 -5.82 20.06 27.91
C ALA A 223 -4.65 21.06 28.08
N PRO A 224 -3.58 20.69 28.78
CA PRO A 224 -2.37 21.55 28.93
C PRO A 224 -1.49 21.47 27.66
N ILE A 225 -1.99 22.03 26.55
CA ILE A 225 -1.39 21.88 25.22
C ILE A 225 0.05 22.38 25.17
N GLU A 226 0.33 23.53 25.79
CA GLU A 226 1.67 24.15 25.81
C GLU A 226 2.68 23.22 26.52
N GLU A 227 2.28 22.61 27.62
CA GLU A 227 3.11 21.67 28.37
C GLU A 227 3.34 20.37 27.59
N ILE A 228 2.31 19.83 26.95
CA ILE A 228 2.39 18.63 26.11
C ILE A 228 3.35 18.86 24.94
N LEU A 229 3.22 19.98 24.24
CA LEU A 229 4.01 20.30 23.06
C LEU A 229 5.43 20.81 23.37
N SER A 230 5.73 21.10 24.64
CA SER A 230 7.06 21.59 25.07
C SER A 230 8.19 20.56 24.92
N GLN A 231 7.86 19.26 24.89
CA GLN A 231 8.81 18.14 24.74
C GLN A 231 8.41 17.24 23.57
N PRO A 232 8.53 17.69 22.33
CA PRO A 232 8.05 16.96 21.17
C PRO A 232 8.75 15.60 20.97
N GLU A 233 10.00 15.46 21.41
CA GLU A 233 10.74 14.20 21.39
C GLU A 233 10.14 13.10 22.27
N LYS A 234 9.29 13.45 23.22
CA LYS A 234 8.57 12.52 24.10
C LYS A 234 7.14 12.23 23.64
N LEU A 235 6.78 12.67 22.44
CA LEU A 235 5.46 12.44 21.85
C LEU A 235 5.51 11.32 20.83
N LEU A 236 4.52 10.43 20.89
CA LEU A 236 4.24 9.44 19.86
C LEU A 236 2.85 9.68 19.28
N PHE A 237 2.78 9.94 17.99
CA PHE A 237 1.53 10.01 17.25
C PHE A 237 1.29 8.72 16.49
N ILE A 238 0.17 8.07 16.77
CA ILE A 238 -0.32 6.89 16.07
C ILE A 238 -1.42 7.35 15.13
N ILE A 239 -1.17 7.28 13.81
CA ILE A 239 -2.12 7.68 12.77
C ILE A 239 -2.57 6.42 12.05
N ASP A 240 -3.84 6.07 12.20
CA ASP A 240 -4.41 4.83 11.68
C ASP A 240 -5.24 5.05 10.41
N SER A 241 -5.16 4.10 9.48
CA SER A 241 -5.96 4.07 8.25
C SER A 241 -5.71 5.25 7.31
N LEU A 242 -4.44 5.51 6.94
CA LEU A 242 -4.06 6.59 6.02
C LEU A 242 -4.77 6.52 4.66
N GLU A 243 -5.16 5.32 4.21
CA GLU A 243 -5.97 5.11 3.01
C GLU A 243 -7.34 5.81 3.07
N GLY A 244 -7.81 6.20 4.23
CA GLY A 244 -9.06 6.95 4.44
C GLY A 244 -8.98 8.44 4.07
N MET A 245 -7.78 8.95 3.77
CA MET A 245 -7.57 10.37 3.46
C MET A 245 -6.73 10.57 2.20
N GLU A 246 -7.12 11.55 1.40
CA GLU A 246 -6.28 12.11 0.34
C GLU A 246 -5.31 13.12 0.94
N CYS A 247 -4.12 12.65 1.36
CA CYS A 247 -3.03 13.54 1.72
C CYS A 247 -2.33 13.99 0.45
N ASP A 248 -2.44 15.27 0.12
CA ASP A 248 -1.70 15.86 -0.99
C ASP A 248 -0.29 16.24 -0.54
N LEU A 249 0.64 15.29 -0.71
CA LEU A 249 2.06 15.48 -0.41
C LEU A 249 2.82 16.24 -1.53
N THR A 250 2.10 16.68 -2.60
CA THR A 250 2.71 17.48 -3.68
C THR A 250 2.77 18.96 -3.36
N LYS A 251 2.15 19.38 -2.26
CA LYS A 251 2.07 20.78 -1.87
C LYS A 251 3.45 21.38 -1.65
N GLN A 252 3.60 22.63 -2.07
CA GLN A 252 4.82 23.40 -1.83
C GLN A 252 5.00 23.66 -0.33
N GLU A 253 6.22 23.81 0.11
CA GLU A 253 6.57 24.01 1.51
C GLU A 253 5.89 25.25 2.13
N SER A 254 5.54 26.23 1.30
CA SER A 254 4.78 27.44 1.65
C SER A 254 3.29 27.19 1.98
N GLU A 255 2.73 26.08 1.54
CA GLU A 255 1.32 25.72 1.79
C GLU A 255 1.13 24.86 3.06
N LEU A 256 2.23 24.43 3.68
CA LEU A 256 2.24 23.62 4.88
C LEU A 256 2.29 24.49 6.14
N CYS A 257 1.59 24.03 7.19
CA CYS A 257 1.51 24.73 8.48
C CYS A 257 2.53 24.18 9.49
N ASP A 258 3.20 25.05 10.23
CA ASP A 258 4.08 24.70 11.35
C ASP A 258 3.47 24.99 12.73
N ASN A 259 2.37 25.77 12.75
CA ASN A 259 1.70 26.20 13.98
C ASN A 259 0.64 25.18 14.43
N CYS A 260 0.89 24.50 15.55
CA CYS A 260 -0.01 23.49 16.12
C CYS A 260 -1.37 24.04 16.61
N MET A 261 -1.48 25.35 16.84
CA MET A 261 -2.70 26.02 17.33
C MET A 261 -3.59 26.51 16.20
N GLU A 262 -3.09 26.59 14.98
CA GLU A 262 -3.81 27.13 13.85
C GLU A 262 -4.77 26.10 13.25
N LYS A 263 -6.02 26.52 12.97
CA LYS A 263 -7.01 25.69 12.28
C LYS A 263 -6.71 25.62 10.80
N GLN A 264 -6.47 24.41 10.33
CA GLN A 264 -6.20 24.11 8.92
C GLN A 264 -7.17 23.03 8.39
N PRO A 265 -7.38 22.94 7.08
CA PRO A 265 -7.95 21.74 6.49
C PRO A 265 -7.20 20.50 6.97
N VAL A 266 -7.92 19.45 7.37
CA VAL A 266 -7.29 18.25 7.97
C VAL A 266 -6.26 17.59 7.05
N SER A 267 -6.44 17.69 5.72
CA SER A 267 -5.45 17.23 4.74
C SER A 267 -4.13 17.99 4.85
N ILE A 268 -4.16 19.31 5.04
CA ILE A 268 -2.96 20.15 5.24
C ILE A 268 -2.30 19.83 6.58
N LEU A 269 -3.10 19.70 7.64
CA LEU A 269 -2.61 19.35 8.97
C LEU A 269 -1.83 18.02 8.96
N LEU A 270 -2.41 16.97 8.37
CA LEU A 270 -1.76 15.68 8.26
C LEU A 270 -0.55 15.70 7.32
N SER A 271 -0.63 16.40 6.19
CA SER A 271 0.52 16.58 5.30
C SER A 271 1.67 17.29 6.02
N SER A 272 1.40 18.33 6.84
CA SER A 272 2.40 19.05 7.63
C SER A 272 3.07 18.17 8.70
N LEU A 273 2.32 17.25 9.33
CA LEU A 273 2.86 16.26 10.26
C LEU A 273 3.72 15.21 9.54
N LEU A 274 3.24 14.67 8.42
CA LEU A 274 3.92 13.61 7.66
C LEU A 274 5.22 14.10 6.98
N THR A 275 5.24 15.34 6.53
CA THR A 275 6.44 15.99 5.96
C THR A 275 7.40 16.54 7.03
N ARG A 276 7.07 16.37 8.32
CA ARG A 276 7.84 16.90 9.46
C ARG A 276 8.01 18.43 9.49
N LYS A 277 7.15 19.17 8.83
CA LYS A 277 7.08 20.63 8.95
C LYS A 277 6.55 21.01 10.34
N MET A 278 5.55 20.24 10.81
CA MET A 278 5.00 20.36 12.17
C MET A 278 5.62 19.29 13.07
N LEU A 279 6.11 19.64 14.24
CA LEU A 279 6.72 18.78 15.26
C LEU A 279 7.81 17.81 14.72
N PRO A 280 8.89 18.29 14.12
CA PRO A 280 9.90 17.47 13.47
C PRO A 280 10.60 16.46 14.41
N GLU A 281 10.62 16.70 15.72
CA GLU A 281 11.27 15.85 16.73
C GLU A 281 10.35 14.75 17.27
N SER A 282 9.04 14.77 16.94
CA SER A 282 8.08 13.76 17.39
C SER A 282 8.23 12.45 16.63
N SER A 283 7.84 11.36 17.28
CA SER A 283 7.79 10.04 16.65
C SER A 283 6.40 9.73 16.10
N PHE A 284 6.36 9.01 14.96
CA PHE A 284 5.13 8.65 14.28
C PHE A 284 5.07 7.14 14.01
N LEU A 285 3.91 6.54 14.27
CA LEU A 285 3.56 5.18 13.87
C LEU A 285 2.29 5.25 13.01
N LEU A 286 2.41 4.86 11.75
CA LEU A 286 1.40 5.09 10.72
C LEU A 286 0.89 3.74 10.20
N SER A 287 -0.42 3.53 10.08
CA SER A 287 -0.94 2.35 9.41
C SER A 287 -1.48 2.66 8.02
N THR A 288 -1.18 1.79 7.07
CA THR A 288 -1.58 1.97 5.68
C THR A 288 -1.68 0.64 4.92
N THR A 289 -2.27 0.68 3.72
CA THR A 289 -2.17 -0.42 2.75
C THR A 289 -0.89 -0.31 1.92
N PRO A 290 -0.38 -1.41 1.35
CA PRO A 290 0.78 -1.37 0.46
C PRO A 290 0.61 -0.39 -0.71
N GLU A 291 -0.57 -0.38 -1.34
CA GLU A 291 -0.86 0.49 -2.49
C GLU A 291 -0.84 1.99 -2.14
N THR A 292 -1.28 2.33 -0.92
CA THR A 292 -1.24 3.71 -0.44
C THR A 292 0.18 4.13 -0.08
N PHE A 293 0.96 3.22 0.52
CA PHE A 293 2.35 3.48 0.85
C PHE A 293 3.20 3.74 -0.41
N GLU A 294 3.10 2.89 -1.44
CA GLU A 294 3.81 3.05 -2.72
C GLU A 294 3.62 4.45 -3.34
N LYS A 295 2.42 5.04 -3.18
CA LYS A 295 2.15 6.41 -3.66
C LYS A 295 2.84 7.52 -2.84
N MET A 296 3.23 7.20 -1.61
CA MET A 296 3.74 8.16 -0.63
C MET A 296 5.25 8.00 -0.37
N GLU A 297 5.84 6.84 -0.68
CA GLU A 297 7.20 6.45 -0.30
C GLU A 297 8.26 7.46 -0.74
N ASP A 298 8.20 7.92 -1.98
CA ASP A 298 9.18 8.87 -2.55
C ASP A 298 9.17 10.26 -1.88
N ARG A 299 8.14 10.57 -1.08
CA ARG A 299 7.85 11.92 -0.56
C ARG A 299 7.92 12.03 0.94
N ILE A 300 8.05 10.93 1.64
CA ILE A 300 8.08 10.88 3.11
C ILE A 300 9.42 10.35 3.58
N LEU A 301 10.00 11.04 4.56
CA LEU A 301 11.20 10.58 5.27
C LEU A 301 10.83 9.40 6.20
N CYS A 302 10.62 8.23 5.63
CA CYS A 302 10.37 7.00 6.36
C CYS A 302 11.65 6.46 6.98
N THR A 303 11.60 6.09 8.28
CA THR A 303 12.75 5.46 8.96
C THR A 303 12.68 3.93 8.90
N ASP A 304 11.50 3.34 8.89
CA ASP A 304 11.33 1.88 8.79
C ASP A 304 9.91 1.51 8.31
N VAL A 305 9.81 0.37 7.65
CA VAL A 305 8.53 -0.20 7.20
C VAL A 305 8.38 -1.59 7.82
N LYS A 306 7.29 -1.80 8.53
CA LYS A 306 6.93 -3.08 9.13
C LYS A 306 5.67 -3.62 8.46
N THR A 307 5.65 -4.90 8.20
CA THR A 307 4.48 -5.56 7.63
C THR A 307 3.69 -6.25 8.74
N ALA A 308 2.40 -5.93 8.84
CA ALA A 308 1.49 -6.67 9.72
C ALA A 308 1.34 -8.10 9.17
N THR A 309 1.71 -9.08 9.98
CA THR A 309 1.65 -10.48 9.59
C THR A 309 0.23 -11.03 9.65
N ALA A 310 -0.14 -11.80 8.63
CA ALA A 310 -1.36 -12.58 8.62
C ALA A 310 -1.30 -13.72 9.67
N PHE A 311 -2.45 -14.29 9.98
CA PHE A 311 -2.49 -15.52 10.81
C PHE A 311 -1.74 -16.65 10.10
N ASP A 312 -0.80 -17.25 10.81
CA ASP A 312 -0.16 -18.50 10.39
C ASP A 312 -1.05 -19.72 10.69
N GLU A 313 -0.66 -20.88 10.19
CA GLU A 313 -1.39 -22.14 10.43
C GLU A 313 -1.61 -22.43 11.93
N ARG A 314 -0.63 -22.09 12.76
CA ARG A 314 -0.70 -22.30 14.21
C ARG A 314 -1.74 -21.38 14.83
N SER A 315 -1.76 -20.11 14.47
CA SER A 315 -2.73 -19.12 14.96
C SER A 315 -4.16 -19.49 14.56
N ILE A 316 -4.38 -19.88 13.30
CA ILE A 316 -5.68 -20.36 12.80
C ILE A 316 -6.13 -21.58 13.62
N LYS A 317 -5.27 -22.59 13.80
CA LYS A 317 -5.57 -23.79 14.57
C LYS A 317 -5.97 -23.47 16.02
N ILE A 318 -5.18 -22.62 16.71
CA ILE A 318 -5.48 -22.20 18.09
C ILE A 318 -6.84 -21.51 18.14
N TYR A 319 -7.14 -20.66 17.14
CA TYR A 319 -8.40 -19.94 17.06
C TYR A 319 -9.60 -20.90 16.97
N PHE A 320 -9.54 -21.88 16.06
CA PHE A 320 -10.60 -22.91 15.91
C PHE A 320 -10.81 -23.69 17.21
N HIS A 321 -9.72 -24.15 17.86
CA HIS A 321 -9.82 -24.88 19.13
C HIS A 321 -10.43 -24.08 20.28
N ARG A 322 -10.38 -22.76 20.25
CA ARG A 322 -11.00 -21.88 21.25
C ARG A 322 -12.47 -21.58 20.95
N LEU A 323 -12.79 -21.40 19.67
CA LEU A 323 -14.17 -21.10 19.26
C LEU A 323 -15.09 -22.31 19.43
N PHE A 324 -14.58 -23.52 19.16
CA PHE A 324 -15.32 -24.77 19.32
C PHE A 324 -15.10 -25.30 20.73
N GLN A 325 -16.18 -25.64 21.42
CA GLN A 325 -16.10 -26.26 22.74
C GLN A 325 -15.62 -27.72 22.69
N ASP A 326 -15.95 -28.40 21.57
CA ASP A 326 -15.57 -29.76 21.25
C ASP A 326 -14.26 -29.79 20.43
N LYS A 327 -13.23 -30.44 21.00
CA LYS A 327 -11.92 -30.56 20.36
C LYS A 327 -11.94 -31.38 19.05
N ILE A 328 -12.84 -32.35 18.93
CA ILE A 328 -12.94 -33.20 17.73
C ILE A 328 -13.51 -32.36 16.60
N ARG A 329 -14.64 -31.67 16.84
CA ARG A 329 -15.26 -30.77 15.85
C ARG A 329 -14.35 -29.61 15.47
N ALA A 330 -13.59 -29.07 16.42
CA ALA A 330 -12.58 -28.05 16.14
C ALA A 330 -11.50 -28.55 15.18
N GLN A 331 -11.02 -29.78 15.39
CA GLN A 331 -10.01 -30.38 14.53
C GLN A 331 -10.57 -30.72 13.13
N GLU A 332 -11.81 -31.19 13.04
CA GLU A 332 -12.49 -31.43 11.76
C GLU A 332 -12.66 -30.14 10.96
N ALA A 333 -13.20 -29.09 11.58
CA ALA A 333 -13.36 -27.78 10.95
C ALA A 333 -12.01 -27.17 10.50
N PHE A 334 -10.98 -27.30 11.34
CA PHE A 334 -9.63 -26.84 10.96
C PHE A 334 -9.04 -27.66 9.80
N SER A 335 -9.27 -28.99 9.77
CA SER A 335 -8.79 -29.84 8.67
C SER A 335 -9.45 -29.46 7.34
N LEU A 336 -10.75 -29.15 7.33
CA LEU A 336 -11.46 -28.65 6.14
C LEU A 336 -10.83 -27.36 5.62
N VAL A 337 -10.52 -26.41 6.48
CA VAL A 337 -9.86 -25.15 6.11
C VAL A 337 -8.45 -25.41 5.59
N ARG A 338 -7.67 -26.27 6.26
CA ARG A 338 -6.29 -26.60 5.88
C ARG A 338 -6.19 -27.28 4.52
N GLU A 339 -7.14 -28.15 4.18
CA GLU A 339 -7.17 -28.89 2.93
C GLU A 339 -7.64 -28.02 1.76
N ASN A 340 -8.42 -26.97 2.03
CA ASN A 340 -8.87 -26.00 1.03
C ASN A 340 -7.98 -24.77 1.04
N GLU A 341 -7.10 -24.62 0.05
CA GLU A 341 -6.14 -23.50 -0.04
C GLU A 341 -6.80 -22.13 -0.10
N GLN A 342 -7.99 -22.02 -0.71
CA GLN A 342 -8.73 -20.76 -0.77
C GLN A 342 -9.24 -20.39 0.62
N LEU A 343 -9.86 -21.32 1.34
CA LEU A 343 -10.32 -21.11 2.72
C LEU A 343 -9.14 -20.81 3.65
N PHE A 344 -8.03 -21.51 3.49
CA PHE A 344 -6.84 -21.28 4.29
C PHE A 344 -6.31 -19.85 4.09
N THR A 345 -6.23 -19.39 2.84
CA THR A 345 -5.81 -18.03 2.50
C THR A 345 -6.77 -16.99 3.08
N ILE A 346 -8.08 -17.21 3.00
CA ILE A 346 -9.09 -16.35 3.61
C ILE A 346 -8.91 -16.29 5.14
N CYS A 347 -8.66 -17.43 5.79
CA CYS A 347 -8.46 -17.51 7.24
C CYS A 347 -7.16 -16.86 7.73
N GLN A 348 -6.22 -16.52 6.86
CA GLN A 348 -5.07 -15.71 7.24
C GLN A 348 -5.46 -14.29 7.69
N VAL A 349 -6.62 -13.79 7.26
CA VAL A 349 -7.18 -12.51 7.73
C VAL A 349 -8.04 -12.75 8.97
N PRO A 350 -7.71 -12.18 10.14
CA PRO A 350 -8.39 -12.48 11.43
C PRO A 350 -9.91 -12.35 11.41
N LEU A 351 -10.44 -11.29 10.77
CA LEU A 351 -11.88 -11.09 10.66
C LEU A 351 -12.54 -12.19 9.83
N LEU A 352 -11.93 -12.54 8.70
CA LEU A 352 -12.46 -13.58 7.81
C LEU A 352 -12.31 -14.96 8.45
N CYS A 353 -11.23 -15.22 9.18
CA CYS A 353 -11.06 -16.43 9.97
C CYS A 353 -12.18 -16.60 10.99
N TRP A 354 -12.56 -15.52 11.69
CA TRP A 354 -13.70 -15.54 12.61
C TRP A 354 -15.02 -15.84 11.88
N MET A 355 -15.27 -15.21 10.74
CA MET A 355 -16.49 -15.46 9.98
C MET A 355 -16.56 -16.91 9.48
N VAL A 356 -15.47 -17.43 8.88
CA VAL A 356 -15.37 -18.83 8.45
C VAL A 356 -15.62 -19.79 9.63
N ALA A 357 -14.91 -19.59 10.73
CA ALA A 357 -15.02 -20.45 11.89
C ALA A 357 -16.43 -20.43 12.53
N THR A 358 -17.10 -19.26 12.54
CA THR A 358 -18.46 -19.09 13.04
C THR A 358 -19.46 -19.80 12.11
N CYS A 359 -19.37 -19.58 10.80
CA CYS A 359 -20.24 -20.24 9.84
C CYS A 359 -20.06 -21.77 9.84
N LEU A 360 -18.82 -22.26 9.88
CA LEU A 360 -18.55 -23.70 9.98
C LEU A 360 -19.12 -24.28 11.27
N LYS A 361 -19.01 -23.58 12.40
CA LYS A 361 -19.57 -24.01 13.66
C LYS A 361 -21.11 -24.14 13.59
N GLU A 362 -21.76 -23.11 13.07
CA GLU A 362 -23.23 -23.11 12.91
C GLU A 362 -23.73 -24.21 11.99
N GLU A 363 -23.04 -24.44 10.86
CA GLU A 363 -23.41 -25.47 9.90
C GLU A 363 -23.19 -26.89 10.45
N ILE A 364 -22.06 -27.13 11.13
CA ILE A 364 -21.77 -28.40 11.79
C ILE A 364 -22.81 -28.69 12.90
N GLU A 365 -23.20 -27.65 13.66
CA GLU A 365 -24.23 -27.79 14.71
C GLU A 365 -25.63 -28.09 14.14
N LYS A 366 -25.95 -27.54 12.94
CA LYS A 366 -27.20 -27.78 12.23
C LYS A 366 -27.21 -29.09 11.42
N GLY A 367 -26.07 -29.75 11.26
CA GLY A 367 -25.93 -30.95 10.43
C GLY A 367 -25.97 -30.67 8.92
N GLY A 368 -25.68 -29.42 8.49
CA GLY A 368 -25.59 -28.99 7.11
C GLY A 368 -24.24 -29.31 6.45
N ASP A 369 -24.05 -28.87 5.20
CA ASP A 369 -22.76 -28.99 4.49
C ASP A 369 -21.85 -27.78 4.74
N PRO A 370 -20.85 -27.90 5.61
CA PRO A 370 -19.98 -26.77 5.97
C PRO A 370 -19.11 -26.29 4.82
N VAL A 371 -18.83 -27.13 3.80
CA VAL A 371 -17.97 -26.77 2.67
C VAL A 371 -18.69 -25.82 1.73
N SER A 372 -19.99 -26.01 1.49
CA SER A 372 -20.77 -25.20 0.56
C SER A 372 -20.83 -23.74 0.97
N VAL A 373 -20.97 -23.46 2.27
CA VAL A 373 -21.08 -22.09 2.81
C VAL A 373 -19.77 -21.32 2.70
N CYS A 374 -18.65 -22.00 2.84
CA CYS A 374 -17.32 -21.39 2.87
C CYS A 374 -16.60 -21.42 1.50
N ARG A 375 -17.27 -21.89 0.45
CA ARG A 375 -16.66 -22.03 -0.88
C ARG A 375 -16.28 -20.70 -1.52
N HIS A 376 -17.13 -19.68 -1.34
CA HIS A 376 -16.97 -18.34 -1.87
C HIS A 376 -17.08 -17.30 -0.76
N ILE A 377 -16.35 -16.20 -0.92
CA ILE A 377 -16.40 -15.11 0.05
C ILE A 377 -17.81 -14.49 0.12
N THR A 378 -18.50 -14.39 -1.00
CA THR A 378 -19.89 -13.89 -1.04
C THR A 378 -20.83 -14.77 -0.25
N SER A 379 -20.74 -16.09 -0.40
CA SER A 379 -21.59 -17.04 0.32
C SER A 379 -21.40 -16.95 1.83
N LEU A 380 -20.15 -16.80 2.27
CA LEU A 380 -19.78 -16.61 3.67
C LEU A 380 -20.41 -15.35 4.26
N TYR A 381 -20.23 -14.19 3.59
CA TYR A 381 -20.79 -12.92 4.08
C TYR A 381 -22.32 -12.92 4.05
N THR A 382 -22.92 -13.40 2.97
CA THR A 382 -24.39 -13.44 2.82
C THR A 382 -24.99 -14.33 3.90
N THR A 383 -24.49 -15.53 4.10
CA THR A 383 -25.00 -16.46 5.13
C THR A 383 -24.85 -15.85 6.53
N HIS A 384 -23.68 -15.27 6.84
CA HIS A 384 -23.44 -14.63 8.13
C HIS A 384 -24.42 -13.47 8.38
N ILE A 385 -24.55 -12.55 7.42
CA ILE A 385 -25.44 -11.38 7.56
C ILE A 385 -26.90 -11.81 7.70
N LEU A 386 -27.38 -12.67 6.83
CA LEU A 386 -28.78 -13.12 6.89
C LEU A 386 -29.09 -13.83 8.22
N ASN A 387 -28.18 -14.65 8.72
CA ASN A 387 -28.36 -15.33 10.03
C ASN A 387 -28.45 -14.35 11.19
N LEU A 388 -27.74 -13.19 11.16
CA LEU A 388 -27.84 -12.19 12.21
C LEU A 388 -29.24 -11.57 12.34
N PHE A 389 -30.02 -11.54 11.25
CA PHE A 389 -31.38 -10.98 11.23
C PHE A 389 -32.48 -12.01 11.42
N ILE A 390 -32.16 -13.30 11.53
CA ILE A 390 -33.09 -14.37 11.82
C ILE A 390 -32.98 -14.75 13.30
N PRO A 391 -34.02 -14.56 14.13
CA PRO A 391 -33.98 -14.97 15.53
C PRO A 391 -33.75 -16.48 15.66
N GLN A 392 -33.02 -16.93 16.68
CA GLN A 392 -32.72 -18.35 16.91
C GLN A 392 -33.97 -19.25 17.04
N SER A 393 -35.11 -18.64 17.41
CA SER A 393 -36.42 -19.31 17.58
C SER A 393 -37.27 -19.32 16.29
N ALA A 394 -36.80 -18.71 15.20
CA ALA A 394 -37.60 -18.56 13.97
C ALA A 394 -36.87 -19.16 12.75
N GLN A 395 -37.63 -19.74 11.82
CA GLN A 395 -37.10 -20.24 10.55
C GLN A 395 -37.01 -19.16 9.46
N TYR A 396 -37.76 -18.04 9.61
CA TYR A 396 -37.86 -16.97 8.63
C TYR A 396 -37.67 -15.62 9.29
N PRO A 397 -37.17 -14.61 8.57
CA PRO A 397 -37.00 -13.26 9.09
C PRO A 397 -38.34 -12.57 9.29
N SER A 398 -38.43 -11.72 10.29
CA SER A 398 -39.59 -10.84 10.48
C SER A 398 -39.59 -9.73 9.42
N LYS A 399 -40.79 -9.11 9.17
CA LYS A 399 -40.88 -7.95 8.30
C LYS A 399 -39.98 -6.81 8.77
N LYS A 400 -39.85 -6.60 10.07
CA LYS A 400 -38.98 -5.62 10.68
C LYS A 400 -37.51 -5.92 10.33
N SER A 401 -37.05 -7.17 10.43
CA SER A 401 -35.69 -7.58 10.07
C SER A 401 -35.39 -7.32 8.57
N GLN A 402 -36.37 -7.56 7.69
CA GLN A 402 -36.23 -7.28 6.26
C GLN A 402 -36.07 -5.77 5.98
N ASP A 403 -36.90 -4.93 6.64
CA ASP A 403 -36.85 -3.47 6.48
C ASP A 403 -35.55 -2.89 7.05
N GLN A 404 -35.07 -3.38 8.20
CA GLN A 404 -33.80 -3.00 8.79
C GLN A 404 -32.62 -3.32 7.87
N LEU A 405 -32.52 -4.53 7.32
CA LEU A 405 -31.46 -4.90 6.41
C LEU A 405 -31.54 -4.10 5.10
N GLN A 406 -32.75 -3.85 4.58
CA GLN A 406 -32.94 -3.03 3.39
C GLN A 406 -32.48 -1.58 3.61
N GLY A 407 -32.74 -1.01 4.79
CA GLY A 407 -32.24 0.32 5.17
C GLY A 407 -30.71 0.36 5.25
N LEU A 408 -30.10 -0.66 5.85
CA LEU A 408 -28.64 -0.79 5.89
C LEU A 408 -28.03 -0.93 4.49
N CYS A 409 -28.67 -1.68 3.59
CA CYS A 409 -28.20 -1.80 2.20
C CYS A 409 -28.25 -0.46 1.45
N SER A 410 -29.32 0.34 1.66
CA SER A 410 -29.45 1.68 1.10
C SER A 410 -28.37 2.63 1.65
N LEU A 411 -28.19 2.66 2.98
CA LEU A 411 -27.16 3.45 3.66
C LEU A 411 -25.75 3.08 3.17
N ALA A 412 -25.49 1.79 3.01
CA ALA A 412 -24.22 1.28 2.52
C ALA A 412 -23.91 1.76 1.09
N ALA A 413 -24.91 1.69 0.19
CA ALA A 413 -24.74 2.15 -1.19
C ALA A 413 -24.43 3.65 -1.24
N GLU A 414 -25.14 4.48 -0.46
CA GLU A 414 -24.86 5.92 -0.36
C GLU A 414 -23.41 6.15 0.14
N GLY A 415 -23.04 5.50 1.23
CA GLY A 415 -21.71 5.67 1.83
C GLY A 415 -20.58 5.25 0.90
N MET A 416 -20.75 4.20 0.09
CA MET A 416 -19.75 3.79 -0.89
C MET A 416 -19.50 4.87 -1.96
N TRP A 417 -20.54 5.58 -2.42
CA TRP A 417 -20.39 6.64 -3.42
C TRP A 417 -19.84 7.94 -2.84
N THR A 418 -20.27 8.31 -1.66
CA THR A 418 -19.85 9.55 -0.98
C THR A 418 -18.54 9.40 -0.21
N ASP A 419 -17.91 8.21 -0.26
CA ASP A 419 -16.72 7.86 0.52
C ASP A 419 -16.91 8.10 2.03
N THR A 420 -18.14 7.82 2.49
CA THR A 420 -18.55 8.01 3.87
C THR A 420 -18.57 6.67 4.61
N PHE A 421 -17.82 6.59 5.68
CA PHE A 421 -17.79 5.41 6.58
C PHE A 421 -18.41 5.70 7.93
N VAL A 422 -18.76 6.95 8.20
CA VAL A 422 -19.33 7.45 9.45
C VAL A 422 -20.65 8.13 9.13
N PHE A 423 -21.73 7.67 9.73
CA PHE A 423 -23.09 8.08 9.42
C PHE A 423 -23.77 8.74 10.61
N GLY A 424 -24.30 9.95 10.42
CA GLY A 424 -25.16 10.62 11.40
C GLY A 424 -26.60 10.10 11.35
N GLU A 425 -27.41 10.39 12.38
CA GLU A 425 -28.82 9.96 12.47
C GLU A 425 -29.65 10.39 11.25
N GLU A 426 -29.36 11.56 10.68
CA GLU A 426 -30.08 12.05 9.50
C GLU A 426 -29.88 11.13 8.27
N ALA A 427 -28.64 10.64 8.08
CA ALA A 427 -28.35 9.68 7.01
C ALA A 427 -29.06 8.34 7.25
N LEU A 428 -29.12 7.87 8.50
CA LEU A 428 -29.84 6.65 8.86
C LEU A 428 -31.34 6.79 8.53
N ARG A 429 -31.97 7.87 9.00
CA ARG A 429 -33.40 8.14 8.76
C ARG A 429 -33.75 8.28 7.28
N ARG A 430 -32.90 9.00 6.51
CA ARG A 430 -33.06 9.14 5.05
C ARG A 430 -33.07 7.78 4.33
N ASN A 431 -32.28 6.84 4.82
CA ASN A 431 -32.16 5.49 4.28
C ASN A 431 -33.19 4.49 4.88
N GLY A 432 -34.13 4.96 5.69
CA GLY A 432 -35.23 4.13 6.22
C GLY A 432 -34.86 3.36 7.50
N ILE A 433 -33.78 3.72 8.19
CA ILE A 433 -33.44 3.16 9.51
C ILE A 433 -34.04 4.07 10.57
N LEU A 434 -34.95 3.54 11.38
CA LEU A 434 -35.63 4.27 12.45
C LEU A 434 -34.77 4.31 13.71
N ASP A 435 -34.95 5.33 14.54
CA ASP A 435 -34.23 5.45 15.83
C ASP A 435 -34.46 4.23 16.73
N SER A 436 -35.64 3.62 16.65
CA SER A 436 -36.01 2.38 17.36
C SER A 436 -35.25 1.13 16.88
N ASP A 437 -34.63 1.18 15.71
CA ASP A 437 -33.88 0.06 15.14
C ASP A 437 -32.40 0.08 15.55
N ILE A 438 -31.88 1.25 15.88
CA ILE A 438 -30.46 1.46 16.21
C ILE A 438 -29.98 0.53 17.33
N PRO A 439 -30.68 0.37 18.47
CA PRO A 439 -30.24 -0.54 19.54
C PRO A 439 -30.11 -1.99 19.05
N THR A 440 -31.05 -2.46 18.24
CA THR A 440 -31.01 -3.82 17.65
C THR A 440 -29.81 -3.97 16.73
N LEU A 441 -29.54 -3.00 15.85
CA LEU A 441 -28.43 -3.02 14.91
C LEU A 441 -27.06 -2.97 15.59
N LEU A 442 -26.98 -2.29 16.73
CA LEU A 442 -25.78 -2.28 17.59
C LEU A 442 -25.61 -3.63 18.31
N ASP A 443 -26.68 -4.24 18.78
CA ASP A 443 -26.63 -5.53 19.52
C ASP A 443 -26.24 -6.69 18.62
N ILE A 444 -26.74 -6.75 17.37
CA ILE A 444 -26.35 -7.78 16.40
C ILE A 444 -24.98 -7.47 15.75
N GLY A 445 -24.39 -6.31 16.02
CA GLY A 445 -23.05 -5.94 15.56
C GLY A 445 -22.97 -5.50 14.10
N MET A 446 -24.09 -5.16 13.46
CA MET A 446 -24.06 -4.58 12.10
C MET A 446 -23.56 -3.14 12.10
N LEU A 447 -23.91 -2.36 13.13
CA LEU A 447 -23.42 -1.01 13.36
C LEU A 447 -22.61 -0.95 14.66
N GLY A 448 -21.63 -0.04 14.69
CA GLY A 448 -20.92 0.39 15.86
C GLY A 448 -21.17 1.88 16.12
N LYS A 449 -21.22 2.30 17.40
CA LYS A 449 -21.33 3.72 17.77
C LYS A 449 -19.93 4.32 17.92
N ILE A 450 -19.69 5.50 17.35
CA ILE A 450 -18.47 6.26 17.57
C ILE A 450 -18.63 7.04 18.87
N ARG A 451 -17.67 6.94 19.78
CA ARG A 451 -17.75 7.55 21.11
C ARG A 451 -17.46 9.04 21.12
N GLU A 452 -16.61 9.47 20.23
CA GLU A 452 -16.15 10.85 20.13
C GLU A 452 -17.21 11.79 19.55
N PHE A 453 -18.23 11.20 18.91
CA PHE A 453 -19.36 11.91 18.32
C PHE A 453 -20.65 11.23 18.78
N GLU A 454 -21.39 11.88 19.67
CA GLU A 454 -22.75 11.44 19.98
C GLU A 454 -23.58 11.39 18.71
N ASN A 455 -24.31 10.27 18.49
CA ASN A 455 -25.18 10.06 17.34
C ASN A 455 -24.52 9.83 15.99
N TYR A 456 -23.26 9.31 15.97
CA TYR A 456 -22.62 8.82 14.76
C TYR A 456 -22.35 7.32 14.83
N TYR A 457 -22.52 6.65 13.67
CA TYR A 457 -22.48 5.21 13.55
C TYR A 457 -21.59 4.77 12.40
N ILE A 458 -21.00 3.58 12.52
CA ILE A 458 -20.13 2.96 11.50
C ILE A 458 -20.60 1.53 11.27
N PHE A 459 -20.37 0.99 10.07
CA PHE A 459 -20.43 -0.46 9.88
C PHE A 459 -19.31 -1.14 10.64
N LEU A 460 -19.54 -2.37 11.12
CA LEU A 460 -18.55 -3.14 11.88
C LEU A 460 -17.21 -3.24 11.13
N HIS A 461 -17.28 -3.41 9.81
CA HIS A 461 -16.12 -3.45 8.92
C HIS A 461 -16.49 -2.90 7.54
N PRO A 462 -15.57 -2.27 6.78
CA PRO A 462 -15.82 -1.79 5.42
C PRO A 462 -16.36 -2.87 4.47
N SER A 463 -15.89 -4.11 4.56
CA SER A 463 -16.39 -5.21 3.73
C SER A 463 -17.85 -5.58 4.01
N VAL A 464 -18.33 -5.36 5.24
CA VAL A 464 -19.77 -5.51 5.57
C VAL A 464 -20.59 -4.42 4.88
N GLN A 465 -20.07 -3.20 4.82
CA GLN A 465 -20.68 -2.12 4.03
C GLN A 465 -20.70 -2.47 2.54
N GLU A 466 -19.61 -3.01 1.98
CA GLU A 466 -19.53 -3.40 0.58
C GLU A 466 -20.55 -4.48 0.20
N VAL A 467 -20.72 -5.53 1.00
CA VAL A 467 -21.72 -6.58 0.69
C VAL A 467 -23.15 -6.07 0.85
N CYS A 468 -23.42 -5.21 1.84
CA CYS A 468 -24.73 -4.55 1.96
C CYS A 468 -25.02 -3.67 0.74
N ALA A 469 -24.05 -2.92 0.26
CA ALA A 469 -24.17 -2.13 -0.97
C ALA A 469 -24.41 -3.01 -2.21
N ALA A 470 -23.74 -4.16 -2.31
CA ALA A 470 -23.99 -5.13 -3.39
C ALA A 470 -25.42 -5.68 -3.34
N ILE A 471 -25.92 -6.05 -2.15
CA ILE A 471 -27.30 -6.49 -1.97
C ILE A 471 -28.29 -5.39 -2.41
N PHE A 472 -28.02 -4.10 -2.13
CA PHE A 472 -28.86 -3.00 -2.58
C PHE A 472 -29.11 -3.05 -4.08
N TYR A 473 -28.06 -3.21 -4.90
CA TYR A 473 -28.16 -3.24 -6.37
C TYR A 473 -28.96 -4.43 -6.92
N LEU A 474 -29.06 -5.52 -6.18
CA LEU A 474 -29.91 -6.65 -6.54
C LEU A 474 -31.40 -6.42 -6.16
N LEU A 475 -31.64 -5.65 -5.10
CA LEU A 475 -32.99 -5.40 -4.57
C LEU A 475 -33.66 -4.18 -5.21
N LYS A 476 -32.90 -3.13 -5.51
CA LYS A 476 -33.40 -1.84 -5.97
C LYS A 476 -32.57 -1.28 -7.13
N SER A 477 -33.19 -0.43 -7.93
CA SER A 477 -32.48 0.42 -8.89
C SER A 477 -31.86 1.63 -8.18
N HIS A 478 -30.75 2.13 -8.69
CA HIS A 478 -30.14 3.39 -8.21
C HIS A 478 -31.09 4.59 -8.32
N VAL A 479 -32.03 4.57 -9.29
CA VAL A 479 -33.05 5.62 -9.47
C VAL A 479 -34.04 5.68 -8.27
N ASP A 480 -34.21 4.55 -7.57
CA ASP A 480 -35.09 4.48 -6.40
C ASP A 480 -34.38 4.87 -5.09
N HIS A 481 -33.11 5.31 -5.17
CA HIS A 481 -32.35 5.72 -4.00
C HIS A 481 -32.60 7.18 -3.62
N PRO A 482 -32.75 7.52 -2.31
CA PRO A 482 -32.98 8.90 -1.87
C PRO A 482 -31.87 9.90 -2.25
N SER A 483 -30.60 9.44 -2.33
CA SER A 483 -29.48 10.25 -2.76
C SER A 483 -29.22 10.09 -4.26
N GLN A 484 -28.98 11.22 -4.95
CA GLN A 484 -28.59 11.26 -6.36
C GLN A 484 -27.13 10.87 -6.60
N ASP A 485 -26.33 10.77 -5.53
CA ASP A 485 -24.93 10.37 -5.62
C ASP A 485 -24.77 8.90 -6.00
N VAL A 486 -25.75 8.06 -5.64
CA VAL A 486 -25.74 6.63 -5.98
C VAL A 486 -25.96 6.47 -7.48
N LYS A 487 -24.97 5.90 -8.16
CA LYS A 487 -25.00 5.70 -9.62
C LYS A 487 -25.40 4.26 -9.98
N SER A 488 -25.48 3.98 -11.28
CA SER A 488 -25.89 2.68 -11.80
C SER A 488 -24.89 1.56 -11.48
N ILE A 489 -25.35 0.31 -11.54
CA ILE A 489 -24.51 -0.87 -11.31
C ILE A 489 -23.38 -0.99 -12.36
N GLU A 490 -23.64 -0.53 -13.59
CA GLU A 490 -22.67 -0.48 -14.66
C GLU A 490 -21.53 0.49 -14.32
N THR A 491 -21.88 1.65 -13.75
CA THR A 491 -20.89 2.63 -13.27
C THR A 491 -20.09 2.07 -12.08
N VAL A 492 -20.73 1.35 -11.16
CA VAL A 492 -20.03 0.65 -10.06
C VAL A 492 -18.99 -0.29 -10.60
N LEU A 493 -19.37 -1.18 -11.52
CA LEU A 493 -18.45 -2.15 -12.10
C LEU A 493 -17.26 -1.46 -12.79
N PHE A 494 -17.53 -0.45 -13.57
CA PHE A 494 -16.50 0.31 -14.29
C PHE A 494 -15.50 0.97 -13.31
N MET A 495 -15.99 1.66 -12.28
CA MET A 495 -15.15 2.32 -11.26
C MET A 495 -14.36 1.31 -10.43
N PHE A 496 -14.95 0.14 -10.13
CA PHE A 496 -14.30 -0.94 -9.41
C PHE A 496 -13.15 -1.53 -10.22
N LEU A 497 -13.39 -1.88 -11.49
CA LEU A 497 -12.39 -2.50 -12.35
C LEU A 497 -11.22 -1.55 -12.67
N LYS A 498 -11.47 -0.24 -12.78
CA LYS A 498 -10.42 0.78 -12.98
C LYS A 498 -9.65 1.17 -11.71
N LYS A 499 -9.98 0.63 -10.55
CA LYS A 499 -9.42 1.06 -9.27
C LYS A 499 -9.58 2.57 -8.97
N VAL A 500 -10.58 3.23 -9.52
CA VAL A 500 -10.83 4.65 -9.25
C VAL A 500 -11.16 4.87 -7.78
N LYS A 501 -12.00 3.97 -7.21
CA LYS A 501 -12.30 3.93 -5.78
C LYS A 501 -11.43 2.86 -5.13
N THR A 502 -10.29 3.25 -4.61
CA THR A 502 -9.30 2.31 -4.03
C THR A 502 -9.79 1.60 -2.78
N GLN A 503 -10.72 2.19 -2.05
CA GLN A 503 -11.36 1.62 -0.86
C GLN A 503 -12.37 0.51 -1.19
N TRP A 504 -12.80 0.34 -2.45
CA TRP A 504 -13.68 -0.75 -2.86
C TRP A 504 -12.87 -2.01 -3.12
N ILE A 505 -12.83 -2.92 -2.14
CA ILE A 505 -11.99 -4.12 -2.19
C ILE A 505 -12.74 -5.31 -2.76
N PHE A 506 -13.98 -5.55 -2.30
CA PHE A 506 -14.78 -6.72 -2.62
C PHE A 506 -16.10 -6.41 -3.31
N LEU A 507 -16.48 -5.15 -3.49
CA LEU A 507 -17.81 -4.76 -3.98
C LEU A 507 -18.19 -5.44 -5.30
N GLY A 508 -17.26 -5.45 -6.27
CA GLY A 508 -17.48 -6.15 -7.55
C GLY A 508 -17.64 -7.66 -7.35
N CYS A 509 -16.79 -8.29 -6.55
CA CYS A 509 -16.86 -9.71 -6.24
C CYS A 509 -18.22 -10.08 -5.62
N PHE A 510 -18.70 -9.29 -4.65
CA PHE A 510 -20.02 -9.50 -4.05
C PHE A 510 -21.16 -9.35 -5.06
N ILE A 511 -21.11 -8.37 -5.95
CA ILE A 511 -22.14 -8.18 -6.99
C ILE A 511 -22.22 -9.44 -7.87
N PHE A 512 -21.10 -9.99 -8.31
CA PHE A 512 -21.05 -11.19 -9.15
C PHE A 512 -21.43 -12.46 -8.37
N GLY A 513 -20.92 -12.61 -7.15
CA GLY A 513 -21.23 -13.76 -6.29
C GLY A 513 -22.71 -13.82 -5.90
N LEU A 514 -23.36 -12.70 -5.67
CA LEU A 514 -24.81 -12.62 -5.41
C LEU A 514 -25.66 -12.98 -6.64
N LEU A 515 -25.08 -13.13 -7.83
CA LEU A 515 -25.77 -13.65 -9.01
C LEU A 515 -25.81 -15.18 -9.05
N GLN A 516 -25.07 -15.89 -8.19
CA GLN A 516 -25.17 -17.33 -8.05
C GLN A 516 -26.61 -17.73 -7.68
N LYS A 517 -27.08 -18.83 -8.24
CA LYS A 517 -28.44 -19.29 -7.99
C LYS A 517 -28.70 -19.57 -6.52
N SER A 518 -27.74 -20.20 -5.81
CA SER A 518 -27.82 -20.45 -4.37
C SER A 518 -27.99 -19.17 -3.53
N GLU A 519 -27.21 -18.14 -3.86
CA GLU A 519 -27.25 -16.86 -3.13
C GLU A 519 -28.55 -16.08 -3.45
N GLN A 520 -28.99 -16.11 -4.70
CA GLN A 520 -30.29 -15.54 -5.07
C GLN A 520 -31.44 -16.22 -4.35
N GLU A 521 -31.41 -17.55 -4.21
CA GLU A 521 -32.44 -18.28 -3.45
C GLU A 521 -32.48 -17.86 -1.97
N LYS A 522 -31.32 -17.71 -1.32
CA LYS A 522 -31.24 -17.20 0.05
C LYS A 522 -31.84 -15.80 0.18
N LEU A 523 -31.53 -14.88 -0.74
CA LEU A 523 -32.08 -13.54 -0.74
C LEU A 523 -33.58 -13.52 -1.04
N VAL A 524 -34.07 -14.37 -1.95
CA VAL A 524 -35.50 -14.52 -2.25
C VAL A 524 -36.25 -15.04 -1.02
N VAL A 525 -35.73 -16.04 -0.33
CA VAL A 525 -36.31 -16.55 0.94
C VAL A 525 -36.33 -15.47 2.00
N PHE A 526 -35.26 -14.69 2.13
CA PHE A 526 -35.16 -13.64 3.15
C PHE A 526 -36.10 -12.47 2.87
N PHE A 527 -36.12 -11.91 1.65
CA PHE A 527 -36.89 -10.70 1.31
C PHE A 527 -38.28 -10.98 0.77
N GLY A 528 -38.64 -12.25 0.49
CA GLY A 528 -39.96 -12.64 0.01
C GLY A 528 -40.33 -12.14 -1.41
N ARG A 529 -39.30 -11.76 -2.22
CA ARG A 529 -39.52 -11.23 -3.57
C ARG A 529 -38.40 -11.68 -4.54
N ARG A 530 -38.77 -11.82 -5.83
CA ARG A 530 -37.82 -12.19 -6.88
C ARG A 530 -36.86 -11.04 -7.18
N LEU A 531 -35.59 -11.39 -7.42
CA LEU A 531 -34.52 -10.48 -7.82
C LEU A 531 -34.60 -10.19 -9.32
N SER A 532 -34.02 -9.07 -9.75
CA SER A 532 -33.98 -8.68 -11.16
C SER A 532 -33.06 -9.57 -11.99
N GLN A 533 -33.63 -10.32 -12.95
CA GLN A 533 -32.84 -11.13 -13.91
C GLN A 533 -32.07 -10.30 -14.94
N LYS A 534 -32.33 -8.97 -15.02
CA LYS A 534 -31.70 -8.09 -15.99
C LYS A 534 -30.28 -7.66 -15.58
N ILE A 535 -29.88 -7.89 -14.32
CA ILE A 535 -28.60 -7.40 -13.80
C ILE A 535 -27.43 -8.11 -14.48
N GLN A 536 -27.46 -9.43 -14.62
CA GLN A 536 -26.43 -10.19 -15.30
C GLN A 536 -26.21 -9.71 -16.74
N HIS A 537 -27.31 -9.43 -17.45
CA HIS A 537 -27.23 -8.89 -18.81
C HIS A 537 -26.61 -7.48 -18.86
N LYS A 538 -26.96 -6.61 -17.92
CA LYS A 538 -26.37 -5.27 -17.81
C LYS A 538 -24.87 -5.31 -17.53
N LEU A 539 -24.43 -6.18 -16.61
CA LEU A 539 -23.00 -6.38 -16.32
C LEU A 539 -22.27 -6.90 -17.55
N TYR A 540 -22.85 -7.85 -18.29
CA TYR A 540 -22.26 -8.34 -19.52
C TYR A 540 -22.13 -7.22 -20.57
N GLN A 541 -23.16 -6.43 -20.81
CA GLN A 541 -23.11 -5.28 -21.74
C GLN A 541 -22.04 -4.26 -21.34
N CYS A 542 -21.88 -4.00 -20.05
CA CYS A 542 -20.82 -3.14 -19.55
C CYS A 542 -19.43 -3.70 -19.90
N LEU A 543 -19.19 -5.00 -19.65
CA LEU A 543 -17.92 -5.66 -19.99
C LEU A 543 -17.68 -5.70 -21.51
N GLU A 544 -18.71 -5.93 -22.31
CA GLU A 544 -18.65 -5.90 -23.77
C GLU A 544 -18.28 -4.51 -24.29
N THR A 545 -18.87 -3.45 -23.72
CA THR A 545 -18.52 -2.05 -24.04
C THR A 545 -17.06 -1.75 -23.71
N ILE A 546 -16.58 -2.21 -22.57
CA ILE A 546 -15.18 -2.08 -22.16
C ILE A 546 -14.28 -2.83 -23.15
N SER A 547 -14.66 -4.04 -23.54
CA SER A 547 -13.88 -4.88 -24.45
C SER A 547 -13.79 -4.32 -25.88
N GLY A 548 -14.76 -3.51 -26.30
CA GLY A 548 -14.75 -2.82 -27.57
C GLY A 548 -13.78 -1.63 -27.66
N ASN A 549 -13.19 -1.19 -26.54
CA ASN A 549 -12.29 -0.02 -26.50
C ASN A 549 -10.92 -0.40 -25.89
N ALA A 550 -9.86 -0.32 -26.71
CA ALA A 550 -8.51 -0.72 -26.31
C ALA A 550 -7.95 0.12 -25.14
N GLU A 551 -8.23 1.42 -25.10
CA GLU A 551 -7.77 2.30 -24.01
C GLU A 551 -8.45 1.96 -22.67
N LEU A 552 -9.75 1.62 -22.73
CA LEU A 552 -10.49 1.21 -21.54
C LEU A 552 -10.01 -0.15 -21.02
N GLN A 553 -9.71 -1.10 -21.91
CA GLN A 553 -9.16 -2.40 -21.52
C GLN A 553 -7.80 -2.27 -20.81
N GLU A 554 -6.93 -1.37 -21.28
CA GLU A 554 -5.62 -1.15 -20.66
C GLU A 554 -5.71 -0.61 -19.23
N GLN A 555 -6.76 0.13 -18.91
CA GLN A 555 -7.00 0.74 -17.61
C GLN A 555 -7.63 -0.23 -16.58
N ILE A 556 -8.04 -1.43 -17.02
CA ILE A 556 -8.70 -2.42 -16.14
C ILE A 556 -7.68 -3.31 -15.42
N ASP A 557 -7.94 -3.52 -14.15
CA ASP A 557 -7.26 -4.53 -13.36
C ASP A 557 -7.81 -5.93 -13.65
N GLY A 558 -7.02 -6.75 -14.33
CA GLY A 558 -7.38 -8.14 -14.64
C GLY A 558 -7.63 -9.00 -13.41
N MET A 559 -6.91 -8.79 -12.29
CA MET A 559 -7.16 -9.55 -11.06
C MET A 559 -8.52 -9.25 -10.48
N LYS A 560 -8.96 -7.98 -10.45
CA LYS A 560 -10.33 -7.63 -10.02
C LYS A 560 -11.39 -8.28 -10.92
N LEU A 561 -11.16 -8.30 -12.23
CA LEU A 561 -12.04 -9.01 -13.15
C LEU A 561 -12.08 -10.52 -12.86
N PHE A 562 -10.92 -11.16 -12.66
CA PHE A 562 -10.85 -12.58 -12.36
C PHE A 562 -11.54 -12.92 -11.04
N CYS A 563 -11.36 -12.09 -9.99
CA CYS A 563 -12.08 -12.25 -8.74
C CYS A 563 -13.61 -12.19 -8.94
N CYS A 564 -14.11 -11.22 -9.70
CA CYS A 564 -15.53 -11.15 -10.03
C CYS A 564 -16.04 -12.40 -10.74
N LEU A 565 -15.30 -12.86 -11.77
CA LEU A 565 -15.69 -14.01 -12.59
C LEU A 565 -15.63 -15.36 -11.84
N SER A 566 -14.74 -15.49 -10.85
CA SER A 566 -14.67 -16.68 -10.01
C SER A 566 -15.83 -16.80 -9.03
N GLU A 567 -16.39 -15.65 -8.61
CA GLU A 567 -17.49 -15.62 -7.64
C GLU A 567 -18.85 -15.99 -8.26
N ILE A 568 -19.06 -15.91 -9.58
CA ILE A 568 -20.39 -16.14 -10.18
C ILE A 568 -20.73 -17.61 -10.37
N GLU A 569 -19.76 -18.53 -10.41
CA GLU A 569 -19.91 -19.98 -10.69
C GLU A 569 -20.70 -20.30 -12.01
N ASP A 570 -20.68 -19.38 -12.97
CA ASP A 570 -21.31 -19.57 -14.28
C ASP A 570 -20.21 -19.68 -15.37
N GLU A 571 -19.84 -20.90 -15.72
CA GLU A 571 -18.78 -21.17 -16.71
C GLU A 571 -19.15 -20.60 -18.09
N ALA A 572 -20.42 -20.64 -18.49
CA ALA A 572 -20.87 -20.08 -19.76
C ALA A 572 -20.70 -18.56 -19.80
N PHE A 573 -21.02 -17.89 -18.69
CA PHE A 573 -20.79 -16.44 -18.54
C PHE A 573 -19.29 -16.12 -18.54
N LEU A 574 -18.47 -16.88 -17.81
CA LEU A 574 -17.01 -16.75 -17.78
C LEU A 574 -16.41 -16.84 -19.19
N VAL A 575 -16.73 -17.92 -19.94
CA VAL A 575 -16.25 -18.13 -21.31
C VAL A 575 -16.68 -16.97 -22.21
N LYS A 576 -17.93 -16.52 -22.09
CA LYS A 576 -18.45 -15.42 -22.89
C LYS A 576 -17.69 -14.11 -22.63
N VAL A 577 -17.43 -13.79 -21.38
CA VAL A 577 -16.68 -12.56 -21.00
C VAL A 577 -15.20 -12.68 -21.43
N MET A 578 -14.53 -13.81 -21.14
CA MET A 578 -13.13 -13.98 -21.47
C MET A 578 -12.87 -13.92 -22.98
N ASN A 579 -13.82 -14.42 -23.78
CA ASN A 579 -13.73 -14.34 -25.25
C ASN A 579 -14.07 -12.96 -25.84
N CYS A 580 -14.55 -12.01 -25.07
CA CYS A 580 -14.63 -10.61 -25.50
C CYS A 580 -13.32 -9.84 -25.26
N MET A 581 -12.45 -10.29 -24.34
CA MET A 581 -11.24 -9.56 -23.94
C MET A 581 -10.11 -9.74 -24.96
N GLN A 582 -9.62 -8.63 -25.50
CA GLN A 582 -8.47 -8.62 -26.42
C GLN A 582 -7.16 -8.25 -25.70
N GLN A 583 -7.26 -7.57 -24.56
CA GLN A 583 -6.11 -7.19 -23.74
C GLN A 583 -6.41 -7.49 -22.26
N ILE A 584 -5.43 -8.04 -21.57
CA ILE A 584 -5.52 -8.33 -20.14
C ILE A 584 -4.22 -7.88 -19.47
N ASN A 585 -4.36 -7.17 -18.35
CA ASN A 585 -3.25 -6.77 -17.50
C ASN A 585 -3.55 -7.18 -16.05
N PHE A 586 -2.66 -7.94 -15.39
CA PHE A 586 -2.87 -8.37 -14.02
C PHE A 586 -1.56 -8.51 -13.23
N VAL A 587 -1.67 -8.46 -11.90
CA VAL A 587 -0.56 -8.68 -10.96
C VAL A 587 -0.96 -9.79 -9.99
N ALA A 588 -0.28 -10.94 -10.06
CA ALA A 588 -0.44 -12.03 -9.11
C ALA A 588 0.58 -11.85 -7.96
N LYS A 589 0.08 -11.52 -6.77
CA LYS A 589 0.91 -11.26 -5.58
C LYS A 589 1.18 -12.50 -4.73
N ASN A 590 0.40 -13.55 -4.95
CA ASN A 590 0.46 -14.82 -4.21
C ASN A 590 0.01 -15.99 -5.06
N TYR A 591 0.11 -17.19 -4.51
CA TYR A 591 -0.27 -18.42 -5.19
C TYR A 591 -1.76 -18.46 -5.57
N SER A 592 -2.65 -17.96 -4.71
CA SER A 592 -4.11 -17.92 -4.99
C SER A 592 -4.45 -17.04 -6.18
N ASP A 593 -3.76 -15.92 -6.35
CA ASP A 593 -3.93 -15.04 -7.52
C ASP A 593 -3.54 -15.77 -8.81
N LEU A 594 -2.47 -16.58 -8.76
CA LEU A 594 -2.03 -17.36 -9.92
C LEU A 594 -3.03 -18.46 -10.29
N ILE A 595 -3.61 -19.17 -9.31
CA ILE A 595 -4.71 -20.14 -9.54
C ILE A 595 -5.88 -19.45 -10.25
N LEU A 596 -6.27 -18.30 -9.74
CA LEU A 596 -7.40 -17.53 -10.25
C LEU A 596 -7.16 -17.04 -11.68
N ALA A 597 -5.96 -16.53 -11.96
CA ALA A 597 -5.55 -16.13 -13.30
C ALA A 597 -5.55 -17.35 -14.26
N ALA A 598 -5.00 -18.49 -13.84
CA ALA A 598 -5.00 -19.72 -14.62
C ALA A 598 -6.43 -20.20 -14.92
N TYR A 599 -7.32 -20.18 -13.90
CA TYR A 599 -8.72 -20.54 -14.05
C TYR A 599 -9.45 -19.70 -15.10
N CYS A 600 -9.25 -18.38 -15.12
CA CYS A 600 -9.90 -17.50 -16.07
C CYS A 600 -9.25 -17.55 -17.47
N LEU A 601 -7.92 -17.47 -17.54
CA LEU A 601 -7.19 -17.40 -18.81
C LEU A 601 -7.31 -18.66 -19.67
N LYS A 602 -7.49 -19.84 -19.05
CA LYS A 602 -7.74 -21.07 -19.80
C LYS A 602 -8.98 -21.01 -20.71
N HIS A 603 -9.90 -20.08 -20.48
CA HIS A 603 -11.12 -19.88 -21.28
C HIS A 603 -10.99 -18.74 -22.31
N CYS A 604 -9.85 -18.09 -22.41
CA CYS A 604 -9.63 -16.98 -23.33
C CYS A 604 -9.04 -17.45 -24.66
N SER A 605 -9.68 -17.10 -25.80
CA SER A 605 -9.21 -17.48 -27.14
C SER A 605 -8.97 -16.28 -28.08
N THR A 606 -9.27 -15.03 -27.66
CA THR A 606 -9.24 -13.84 -28.52
C THR A 606 -8.18 -12.81 -28.14
N LEU A 607 -7.29 -13.20 -27.22
CA LEU A 607 -6.30 -12.29 -26.64
C LEU A 607 -5.23 -11.88 -27.67
N LYS A 608 -4.96 -10.56 -27.75
CA LYS A 608 -3.91 -9.95 -28.59
C LYS A 608 -2.76 -9.41 -27.77
N LYS A 609 -3.03 -8.97 -26.53
CA LYS A 609 -2.04 -8.43 -25.60
C LYS A 609 -2.24 -9.05 -24.23
N LEU A 610 -1.17 -9.64 -23.69
CA LEU A 610 -1.11 -10.14 -22.32
C LEU A 610 -0.02 -9.40 -21.56
N SER A 611 -0.39 -8.79 -20.43
CA SER A 611 0.55 -8.16 -19.50
C SER A 611 0.37 -8.79 -18.13
N PHE A 612 1.45 -9.25 -17.51
CA PHE A 612 1.37 -9.78 -16.15
C PHE A 612 2.62 -9.49 -15.33
N SER A 613 2.44 -9.51 -14.02
CA SER A 613 3.49 -9.55 -13.01
C SER A 613 3.19 -10.66 -12.02
N THR A 614 4.18 -11.46 -11.69
CA THR A 614 4.06 -12.51 -10.65
C THR A 614 4.97 -12.26 -9.45
N GLN A 615 5.69 -11.12 -9.46
CA GLN A 615 6.64 -10.77 -8.42
C GLN A 615 7.58 -11.96 -8.08
N ASN A 616 7.63 -12.38 -6.83
CA ASN A 616 8.43 -13.53 -6.39
C ASN A 616 7.66 -14.85 -6.31
N VAL A 617 6.39 -14.88 -6.71
CA VAL A 617 5.52 -16.08 -6.57
C VAL A 617 6.14 -17.32 -7.20
N LEU A 618 6.71 -17.20 -8.41
CA LEU A 618 7.35 -18.31 -9.12
C LEU A 618 8.73 -18.70 -8.57
N ASN A 619 9.28 -17.94 -7.61
CA ASN A 619 10.58 -18.20 -7.00
C ASN A 619 10.50 -18.42 -5.47
N GLU A 620 9.28 -18.56 -4.92
CA GLU A 620 9.14 -18.83 -3.48
C GLU A 620 9.84 -20.14 -3.10
N LYS A 621 10.71 -20.06 -2.08
CA LYS A 621 11.37 -21.21 -1.46
C LYS A 621 10.39 -21.93 -0.53
N GLY A 622 9.35 -22.53 -1.11
CA GLY A 622 8.32 -23.29 -0.38
C GLY A 622 8.65 -24.78 -0.26
N ASN A 623 7.79 -25.48 0.48
CA ASN A 623 7.84 -26.93 0.61
C ASN A 623 7.68 -27.57 -0.79
N GLN A 624 8.38 -28.66 -1.08
CA GLN A 624 8.40 -29.33 -2.38
C GLN A 624 6.99 -29.66 -2.94
N ARG A 625 6.01 -29.86 -2.08
CA ARG A 625 4.60 -30.08 -2.45
C ARG A 625 3.93 -28.81 -2.99
N CYS A 626 4.22 -27.64 -2.38
CA CYS A 626 3.70 -26.35 -2.85
C CYS A 626 4.30 -25.98 -4.21
N MET A 627 5.61 -26.24 -4.40
CA MET A 627 6.28 -25.98 -5.69
C MET A 627 5.69 -26.78 -6.85
N LYS A 628 5.35 -28.06 -6.62
CA LYS A 628 4.71 -28.89 -7.68
C LYS A 628 3.36 -28.31 -8.09
N LYS A 629 2.53 -27.90 -7.14
CA LYS A 629 1.23 -27.29 -7.42
C LYS A 629 1.38 -25.94 -8.14
N LEU A 630 2.33 -25.12 -7.72
CA LEU A 630 2.65 -23.83 -8.34
C LEU A 630 3.01 -24.02 -9.83
N ILE A 631 3.86 -24.98 -10.14
CA ILE A 631 4.26 -25.28 -11.51
C ILE A 631 3.09 -25.78 -12.36
N ILE A 632 2.15 -26.57 -11.78
CA ILE A 632 0.93 -26.97 -12.46
C ILE A 632 0.06 -25.75 -12.80
N CYS A 633 -0.19 -24.86 -11.84
CA CYS A 633 -0.97 -23.64 -12.07
C CYS A 633 -0.31 -22.72 -13.10
N TRP A 634 1.02 -22.61 -13.06
CA TRP A 634 1.77 -21.85 -14.06
C TRP A 634 1.64 -22.44 -15.46
N ASN A 635 1.71 -23.78 -15.57
CA ASN A 635 1.48 -24.49 -16.83
C ASN A 635 0.05 -24.25 -17.36
N ASP A 636 -0.96 -24.32 -16.47
CA ASP A 636 -2.36 -24.06 -16.85
C ASP A 636 -2.54 -22.62 -17.33
N MET A 637 -1.91 -21.65 -16.67
CA MET A 637 -1.91 -20.25 -17.10
C MET A 637 -1.27 -20.10 -18.50
N CYS A 638 -0.11 -20.71 -18.73
CA CYS A 638 0.58 -20.67 -20.01
C CYS A 638 -0.21 -21.35 -21.14
N SER A 639 -1.21 -22.18 -20.84
CA SER A 639 -2.08 -22.79 -21.86
C SER A 639 -2.85 -21.76 -22.69
N VAL A 640 -2.98 -20.51 -22.22
CA VAL A 640 -3.57 -19.38 -22.97
C VAL A 640 -2.84 -19.15 -24.30
N PHE A 641 -1.53 -19.36 -24.36
CA PHE A 641 -0.74 -19.17 -25.58
C PHE A 641 -1.09 -20.16 -26.70
N VAL A 642 -1.58 -21.36 -26.38
CA VAL A 642 -2.06 -22.33 -27.37
C VAL A 642 -3.46 -21.96 -27.88
N ARG A 643 -4.29 -21.40 -27.01
CA ARG A 643 -5.69 -21.06 -27.32
C ARG A 643 -5.82 -19.74 -28.04
N SER A 644 -5.11 -18.71 -27.57
CA SER A 644 -5.07 -17.37 -28.18
C SER A 644 -3.86 -17.25 -29.12
N LYS A 645 -4.02 -17.72 -30.36
CA LYS A 645 -2.94 -17.74 -31.37
C LYS A 645 -2.53 -16.34 -31.87
N ASP A 646 -3.39 -15.34 -31.63
CA ASP A 646 -3.22 -13.96 -32.13
C ASP A 646 -2.52 -13.04 -31.11
N ILE A 647 -1.88 -13.57 -30.07
CA ILE A 647 -1.13 -12.74 -29.13
C ILE A 647 0.09 -12.14 -29.81
N GLN A 648 0.06 -10.83 -30.01
CA GLN A 648 1.13 -10.04 -30.64
C GLN A 648 2.05 -9.35 -29.63
N VAL A 649 1.52 -9.09 -28.42
CA VAL A 649 2.23 -8.34 -27.37
C VAL A 649 2.23 -9.13 -26.08
N LEU A 650 3.42 -9.46 -25.57
CA LEU A 650 3.62 -10.06 -24.26
C LEU A 650 4.42 -9.09 -23.38
N GLN A 651 3.86 -8.74 -22.22
CA GLN A 651 4.53 -7.91 -21.24
C GLN A 651 4.66 -8.66 -19.91
N ILE A 652 5.87 -8.89 -19.49
CA ILE A 652 6.24 -9.51 -18.22
C ILE A 652 6.92 -8.44 -17.39
N LYS A 653 6.38 -8.12 -16.20
CA LYS A 653 6.91 -7.06 -15.34
C LYS A 653 7.15 -7.61 -13.94
N ASP A 654 8.17 -7.10 -13.25
CA ASP A 654 8.42 -7.37 -11.83
C ASP A 654 8.26 -8.87 -11.50
N THR A 655 8.94 -9.74 -12.24
CA THR A 655 8.75 -11.19 -12.14
C THR A 655 10.08 -11.91 -11.91
N SER A 656 10.11 -12.79 -10.91
CA SER A 656 11.25 -13.64 -10.61
C SER A 656 10.96 -15.08 -11.06
N PHE A 657 11.66 -15.56 -12.08
CA PHE A 657 11.49 -16.89 -12.62
C PHE A 657 12.46 -17.90 -12.02
N ASN A 658 11.97 -19.09 -11.67
CA ASN A 658 12.80 -20.27 -11.53
C ASN A 658 12.95 -21.00 -12.87
N GLU A 659 13.92 -21.92 -12.98
CA GLU A 659 14.21 -22.67 -14.21
C GLU A 659 13.00 -23.44 -14.75
N PRO A 660 12.22 -24.19 -13.93
CA PRO A 660 11.03 -24.89 -14.44
C PRO A 660 9.98 -23.96 -15.05
N ALA A 661 9.75 -22.78 -14.45
CA ALA A 661 8.76 -21.83 -14.94
C ALA A 661 9.15 -21.23 -16.30
N ILE A 662 10.43 -20.91 -16.49
CA ILE A 662 10.96 -20.44 -17.78
C ILE A 662 10.84 -21.50 -18.86
N ARG A 663 11.19 -22.76 -18.55
CA ARG A 663 11.07 -23.86 -19.51
C ARG A 663 9.63 -24.06 -19.96
N ILE A 664 8.65 -23.98 -19.06
CA ILE A 664 7.24 -24.06 -19.41
C ILE A 664 6.86 -22.91 -20.35
N LEU A 665 7.24 -21.69 -20.04
CA LEU A 665 6.95 -20.54 -20.90
C LEU A 665 7.53 -20.73 -22.32
N TYR A 666 8.78 -21.19 -22.40
CA TYR A 666 9.45 -21.51 -23.66
C TYR A 666 8.71 -22.60 -24.45
N GLU A 667 8.30 -23.69 -23.80
CA GLU A 667 7.56 -24.78 -24.44
C GLU A 667 6.27 -24.32 -25.12
N TYR A 668 5.57 -23.34 -24.52
CA TYR A 668 4.34 -22.79 -25.09
C TYR A 668 4.59 -21.76 -26.21
N LEU A 669 5.68 -21.02 -26.17
CA LEU A 669 5.96 -19.94 -27.13
C LEU A 669 6.85 -20.33 -28.31
N LYS A 670 7.49 -21.51 -28.27
CA LYS A 670 8.38 -21.98 -29.35
C LYS A 670 7.69 -22.40 -30.65
N TYR A 671 6.37 -22.51 -30.66
CA TYR A 671 5.64 -22.98 -31.83
C TYR A 671 5.63 -21.94 -32.96
N PRO A 672 5.89 -22.33 -34.24
CA PRO A 672 5.99 -21.40 -35.38
C PRO A 672 4.69 -20.66 -35.70
N SER A 673 3.55 -21.14 -35.19
CA SER A 673 2.25 -20.47 -35.38
C SER A 673 2.07 -19.23 -34.48
N PHE A 674 3.03 -18.94 -33.61
CA PHE A 674 2.95 -17.84 -32.66
C PHE A 674 3.59 -16.57 -33.25
N THR A 675 2.81 -15.49 -33.43
CA THR A 675 3.25 -14.24 -34.08
C THR A 675 3.51 -13.15 -33.06
N LEU A 676 4.43 -13.38 -32.12
CA LEU A 676 4.80 -12.38 -31.12
C LEU A 676 5.67 -11.29 -31.77
N ASN A 677 5.15 -10.07 -31.84
CA ASN A 677 5.86 -8.92 -32.41
C ASN A 677 6.60 -8.10 -31.33
N LYS A 678 6.04 -8.07 -30.11
CA LYS A 678 6.58 -7.25 -29.02
C LYS A 678 6.69 -8.05 -27.74
N LEU A 679 7.90 -8.13 -27.19
CA LEU A 679 8.20 -8.68 -25.89
C LEU A 679 8.76 -7.58 -24.97
N VAL A 680 8.11 -7.40 -23.83
CA VAL A 680 8.60 -6.55 -22.74
C VAL A 680 8.83 -7.42 -21.54
N ALA A 681 10.08 -7.54 -21.10
CA ALA A 681 10.51 -8.26 -19.91
C ALA A 681 11.21 -7.27 -18.96
N ASN A 682 10.40 -6.43 -18.29
CA ASN A 682 10.88 -5.32 -17.48
C ASN A 682 10.97 -5.73 -16.00
N ASN A 683 12.11 -5.49 -15.37
CA ASN A 683 12.42 -5.91 -14.00
C ASN A 683 12.21 -7.42 -13.80
N VAL A 684 12.77 -8.22 -14.73
CA VAL A 684 12.67 -9.69 -14.68
C VAL A 684 13.98 -10.28 -14.17
N HIS A 685 13.87 -11.19 -13.20
CA HIS A 685 15.00 -11.88 -12.60
C HIS A 685 14.94 -13.36 -12.90
N PHE A 686 16.05 -13.93 -13.34
CA PHE A 686 16.20 -15.32 -13.67
C PHE A 686 17.02 -16.05 -12.61
N PHE A 687 16.48 -17.13 -12.03
CA PHE A 687 17.17 -17.96 -11.06
C PHE A 687 17.39 -19.36 -11.64
N GLY A 688 18.63 -19.66 -12.00
CA GLY A 688 19.04 -20.91 -12.63
C GLY A 688 19.42 -20.74 -14.09
N ASP A 689 19.23 -21.78 -14.91
CA ASP A 689 19.53 -21.76 -16.34
C ASP A 689 18.47 -20.95 -17.10
N ASN A 690 18.88 -19.84 -17.70
CA ASN A 690 18.01 -18.90 -18.44
C ASN A 690 18.17 -19.04 -19.97
N HIS A 691 18.90 -20.03 -20.43
CA HIS A 691 19.12 -20.29 -21.87
C HIS A 691 17.81 -20.38 -22.66
N ALA A 692 16.80 -21.02 -22.06
CA ALA A 692 15.47 -21.15 -22.64
C ALA A 692 14.77 -19.81 -22.93
N PHE A 693 15.06 -18.74 -22.15
CA PHE A 693 14.52 -17.41 -22.42
C PHE A 693 15.13 -16.76 -23.67
N PHE A 694 16.44 -16.92 -23.87
CA PHE A 694 17.12 -16.39 -25.05
C PHE A 694 16.80 -17.20 -26.31
N GLU A 695 16.62 -18.53 -26.20
CA GLU A 695 16.06 -19.37 -27.25
C GLU A 695 14.66 -18.94 -27.67
N LEU A 696 13.82 -18.52 -26.70
CA LEU A 696 12.51 -17.96 -26.99
C LEU A 696 12.62 -16.70 -27.86
N ILE A 697 13.52 -15.75 -27.50
CA ILE A 697 13.74 -14.52 -28.26
C ILE A 697 14.21 -14.87 -29.69
N GLN A 698 15.06 -15.88 -29.85
CA GLN A 698 15.54 -16.35 -31.12
C GLN A 698 14.44 -16.93 -32.03
N ASN A 699 13.51 -17.69 -31.44
CA ASN A 699 12.47 -18.39 -32.19
C ASN A 699 11.24 -17.52 -32.52
N CYS A 700 11.12 -16.34 -31.89
CA CYS A 700 10.01 -15.42 -32.13
C CYS A 700 10.38 -14.36 -33.18
N SER A 701 9.42 -13.99 -34.05
CA SER A 701 9.59 -12.91 -35.03
C SER A 701 9.48 -11.52 -34.40
N LEU A 702 10.23 -11.26 -33.31
CA LEU A 702 10.16 -10.03 -32.55
C LEU A 702 10.66 -8.83 -33.33
N GLN A 703 9.92 -7.72 -33.32
CA GLN A 703 10.33 -6.40 -33.79
C GLN A 703 10.75 -5.48 -32.64
N TYR A 704 10.17 -5.67 -31.46
CA TYR A 704 10.44 -4.86 -30.27
C TYR A 704 10.79 -5.77 -29.10
N LEU A 705 11.98 -5.57 -28.51
CA LEU A 705 12.44 -6.25 -27.30
C LEU A 705 12.80 -5.21 -26.22
N ASP A 706 12.21 -5.32 -25.05
CA ASP A 706 12.49 -4.49 -23.90
C ASP A 706 12.88 -5.38 -22.71
N LEU A 707 14.11 -5.24 -22.25
CA LEU A 707 14.68 -5.91 -21.09
C LEU A 707 14.99 -4.93 -19.94
N GLY A 708 14.40 -3.74 -19.97
CA GLY A 708 14.69 -2.68 -19.01
C GLY A 708 14.56 -3.13 -17.55
N CYS A 709 15.42 -2.59 -16.69
CA CYS A 709 15.51 -2.93 -15.26
C CYS A 709 15.81 -4.42 -14.95
N SER A 710 16.09 -5.25 -15.96
CA SER A 710 16.47 -6.64 -15.78
C SER A 710 18.00 -6.75 -15.72
N PHE A 711 18.54 -7.16 -14.58
CA PHE A 711 20.00 -7.24 -14.43
C PHE A 711 20.54 -8.37 -15.30
N LEU A 712 21.29 -8.00 -16.34
CA LEU A 712 21.90 -8.93 -17.26
C LEU A 712 23.32 -9.27 -16.85
N THR A 713 23.64 -10.53 -16.72
CA THR A 713 25.01 -11.01 -16.54
C THR A 713 25.75 -10.97 -17.88
N HIS A 714 27.09 -10.96 -17.85
CA HIS A 714 27.91 -10.97 -19.08
C HIS A 714 27.57 -12.15 -20.03
N SER A 715 27.24 -13.33 -19.47
CA SER A 715 26.82 -14.48 -20.28
C SER A 715 25.48 -14.25 -20.97
N GLU A 716 24.54 -13.60 -20.30
CA GLU A 716 23.23 -13.25 -20.87
C GLU A 716 23.33 -12.19 -21.96
N VAL A 717 24.20 -11.20 -21.75
CA VAL A 717 24.52 -10.19 -22.77
C VAL A 717 25.08 -10.87 -24.02
N LYS A 718 25.97 -11.87 -23.85
CA LYS A 718 26.52 -12.62 -24.96
C LYS A 718 25.43 -13.38 -25.71
N LEU A 719 24.54 -14.10 -25.00
CA LEU A 719 23.40 -14.80 -25.61
C LEU A 719 22.49 -13.86 -26.38
N LEU A 720 22.17 -12.67 -25.81
CA LEU A 720 21.40 -11.65 -26.49
C LEU A 720 22.08 -11.17 -27.78
N CYS A 721 23.37 -10.91 -27.73
CA CYS A 721 24.14 -10.48 -28.90
C CYS A 721 24.25 -11.57 -29.96
N ASP A 722 24.33 -12.84 -29.58
CA ASP A 722 24.32 -13.99 -30.49
C ASP A 722 22.97 -14.07 -31.25
N VAL A 723 21.85 -13.82 -30.55
CA VAL A 723 20.51 -13.71 -31.20
C VAL A 723 20.43 -12.53 -32.16
N LEU A 724 20.91 -11.36 -31.76
CA LEU A 724 20.88 -10.14 -32.58
C LEU A 724 21.75 -10.25 -33.85
N ASN A 725 22.76 -11.08 -33.84
CA ASN A 725 23.65 -11.34 -35.00
C ASN A 725 23.13 -12.35 -36.01
N GLN A 726 22.01 -13.02 -35.72
CA GLN A 726 21.43 -13.99 -36.64
C GLN A 726 20.80 -13.30 -37.85
N ALA A 727 20.89 -13.97 -39.00
CA ALA A 727 20.38 -13.43 -40.27
C ALA A 727 18.83 -13.27 -40.27
N GLU A 728 18.14 -14.08 -39.46
CA GLU A 728 16.67 -14.09 -39.34
C GLU A 728 16.15 -13.15 -38.24
N CYS A 729 17.06 -12.42 -37.55
CA CYS A 729 16.66 -11.49 -36.48
C CYS A 729 15.90 -10.30 -37.07
N ASN A 730 14.67 -10.05 -36.57
CA ASN A 730 13.81 -8.95 -37.02
C ASN A 730 13.71 -7.80 -36.00
N ILE A 731 14.52 -7.80 -34.94
CA ILE A 731 14.46 -6.81 -33.86
C ILE A 731 14.92 -5.44 -34.39
N GLU A 732 13.95 -4.54 -34.50
CA GLU A 732 14.21 -3.13 -34.88
C GLU A 732 14.44 -2.23 -33.67
N LYS A 733 13.80 -2.57 -32.52
CA LYS A 733 13.86 -1.75 -31.31
C LYS A 733 14.31 -2.59 -30.12
N LEU A 734 15.43 -2.19 -29.49
CA LEU A 734 15.98 -2.82 -28.30
C LEU A 734 16.06 -1.81 -27.16
N VAL A 735 15.50 -2.19 -26.00
CA VAL A 735 15.62 -1.43 -24.76
C VAL A 735 16.36 -2.29 -23.74
N VAL A 736 17.52 -1.81 -23.29
CA VAL A 736 18.36 -2.42 -22.24
C VAL A 736 18.68 -1.39 -21.16
N SER A 737 17.71 -0.55 -20.82
CA SER A 737 17.87 0.51 -19.83
C SER A 737 17.97 -0.08 -18.40
N HIS A 738 18.84 0.48 -17.57
CA HIS A 738 19.02 0.07 -16.16
C HIS A 738 19.36 -1.44 -15.98
N CYS A 739 20.12 -2.04 -16.91
CA CYS A 739 20.46 -3.46 -16.91
C CYS A 739 21.83 -3.77 -16.26
N LYS A 740 22.49 -2.78 -15.64
CA LYS A 740 23.85 -2.88 -15.05
C LYS A 740 24.90 -3.38 -16.04
N LEU A 741 24.82 -2.98 -17.29
CA LEU A 741 25.77 -3.35 -18.32
C LEU A 741 27.18 -2.87 -17.97
N SER A 742 28.18 -3.71 -18.23
CA SER A 742 29.59 -3.45 -17.97
C SER A 742 30.32 -2.87 -19.19
N PRO A 743 31.51 -2.28 -19.05
CA PRO A 743 32.31 -1.85 -20.19
C PRO A 743 32.71 -2.97 -21.15
N ASP A 744 32.85 -4.21 -20.66
CA ASP A 744 33.15 -5.38 -21.50
C ASP A 744 31.94 -5.76 -22.38
N ASP A 745 30.71 -5.56 -21.88
CA ASP A 745 29.50 -5.76 -22.63
C ASP A 745 29.39 -4.79 -23.82
N CYS A 746 29.90 -3.56 -23.65
CA CYS A 746 29.97 -2.56 -24.72
C CYS A 746 30.77 -3.06 -25.94
N LYS A 747 31.80 -3.87 -25.72
CA LYS A 747 32.61 -4.45 -26.80
C LYS A 747 31.81 -5.47 -27.62
N ILE A 748 31.03 -6.31 -26.93
CA ILE A 748 30.19 -7.33 -27.57
C ILE A 748 29.08 -6.66 -28.38
N PHE A 749 28.39 -5.70 -27.77
CA PHE A 749 27.36 -4.92 -28.47
C PHE A 749 27.91 -4.12 -29.65
N GLY A 750 29.13 -3.63 -29.56
CA GLY A 750 29.80 -2.95 -30.67
C GLY A 750 29.85 -3.82 -31.94
N SER A 751 30.08 -5.11 -31.80
CA SER A 751 30.09 -6.04 -32.93
C SER A 751 28.69 -6.21 -33.54
N VAL A 752 27.64 -6.28 -32.72
CA VAL A 752 26.25 -6.35 -33.16
C VAL A 752 25.83 -5.10 -33.96
N LEU A 753 26.22 -3.92 -33.47
CA LEU A 753 25.86 -2.66 -34.11
C LEU A 753 26.49 -2.49 -35.50
N MET A 754 27.62 -3.15 -35.77
CA MET A 754 28.28 -3.18 -37.06
C MET A 754 27.69 -4.23 -38.03
N SER A 755 27.07 -5.29 -37.52
CA SER A 755 26.59 -6.42 -38.30
C SER A 755 25.07 -6.44 -38.48
N SER A 756 24.31 -5.89 -37.55
CA SER A 756 22.83 -5.91 -37.56
C SER A 756 22.28 -5.05 -38.72
N LYS A 757 21.39 -5.65 -39.51
CA LYS A 757 20.67 -5.00 -40.60
C LYS A 757 19.27 -4.56 -40.24
N THR A 758 18.85 -4.74 -38.99
CA THR A 758 17.47 -4.48 -38.56
C THR A 758 17.37 -3.49 -37.39
N LEU A 759 18.38 -3.39 -36.53
CA LEU A 759 18.34 -2.59 -35.30
C LEU A 759 18.42 -1.08 -35.60
N LYS A 760 17.30 -0.37 -35.48
CA LYS A 760 17.15 1.07 -35.70
C LYS A 760 17.09 1.89 -34.42
N VAL A 761 16.52 1.34 -33.34
CA VAL A 761 16.30 2.04 -32.07
C VAL A 761 17.00 1.30 -30.94
N LEU A 762 17.87 2.00 -30.23
CA LEU A 762 18.58 1.47 -29.06
C LEU A 762 18.41 2.40 -27.87
N ASN A 763 17.80 1.90 -26.81
CA ASN A 763 17.71 2.61 -25.54
C ASN A 763 18.64 1.93 -24.51
N TRP A 764 19.65 2.69 -24.11
CA TRP A 764 20.68 2.24 -23.16
C TRP A 764 20.71 3.07 -21.86
N ALA A 765 19.68 3.84 -21.60
CA ALA A 765 19.61 4.76 -20.48
C ALA A 765 19.90 4.07 -19.12
N TYR A 766 20.37 4.84 -18.15
CA TYR A 766 20.64 4.36 -16.77
C TYR A 766 21.68 3.21 -16.69
N ASN A 767 22.62 3.10 -17.63
CA ASN A 767 23.78 2.22 -17.53
C ASN A 767 25.06 3.05 -17.45
N ASN A 768 26.04 2.60 -16.68
CA ASN A 768 27.31 3.33 -16.58
C ASN A 768 28.21 3.02 -17.79
N LEU A 769 28.20 3.90 -18.79
CA LEU A 769 28.93 3.73 -20.04
C LEU A 769 30.27 4.46 -20.10
N ASN A 770 30.66 5.19 -19.06
CA ASN A 770 31.82 6.10 -19.09
C ASN A 770 33.11 5.46 -19.68
N GLN A 771 33.42 4.22 -19.29
CA GLN A 771 34.59 3.49 -19.78
C GLN A 771 34.37 2.76 -21.12
N GLY A 772 33.12 2.40 -21.44
CA GLY A 772 32.78 1.63 -22.65
C GLY A 772 32.39 2.46 -23.87
N ILE A 773 32.06 3.76 -23.68
CA ILE A 773 31.49 4.61 -24.70
C ILE A 773 32.39 4.74 -25.97
N SER A 774 33.70 4.75 -25.81
CA SER A 774 34.64 4.84 -26.94
C SER A 774 34.52 3.65 -27.90
N LEU A 775 34.24 2.45 -27.38
CA LEU A 775 34.07 1.23 -28.20
C LEU A 775 32.74 1.29 -28.97
N LEU A 776 31.68 1.76 -28.31
CA LEU A 776 30.36 1.93 -28.94
C LEU A 776 30.38 3.04 -30.00
N CYS A 777 31.06 4.16 -29.74
CA CYS A 777 31.17 5.25 -30.72
C CYS A 777 31.90 4.79 -31.99
N LYS A 778 32.90 3.90 -31.88
CA LYS A 778 33.55 3.31 -33.08
C LYS A 778 32.56 2.49 -33.92
N ALA A 779 31.67 1.73 -33.25
CA ALA A 779 30.62 0.98 -33.94
C ALA A 779 29.58 1.89 -34.57
N TRP A 780 29.18 2.97 -33.88
CA TRP A 780 28.21 3.94 -34.42
C TRP A 780 28.78 4.76 -35.56
N CYS A 781 30.07 4.92 -35.69
CA CYS A 781 30.74 5.55 -36.83
C CYS A 781 30.86 4.59 -38.04
N HIS A 782 30.61 3.29 -37.86
CA HIS A 782 30.76 2.31 -38.95
C HIS A 782 29.72 2.59 -40.08
N PRO A 783 30.09 2.51 -41.36
CA PRO A 783 29.16 2.79 -42.50
C PRO A 783 27.93 1.89 -42.53
N ASP A 784 28.06 0.66 -42.05
CA ASP A 784 26.96 -0.33 -42.02
C ASP A 784 26.06 -0.19 -40.78
N CYS A 785 26.33 0.75 -39.89
CA CYS A 785 25.45 1.02 -38.73
C CYS A 785 24.21 1.80 -39.20
N ILE A 786 23.06 1.18 -39.06
CA ILE A 786 21.76 1.71 -39.49
C ILE A 786 20.94 2.35 -38.37
N LEU A 787 21.57 2.57 -37.18
CA LEU A 787 20.88 3.11 -36.01
C LEU A 787 20.35 4.51 -36.29
N GLU A 788 19.04 4.72 -36.04
CA GLU A 788 18.33 5.97 -36.25
C GLU A 788 18.03 6.71 -34.93
N TYR A 789 17.80 5.96 -33.84
CA TYR A 789 17.40 6.49 -32.54
C TYR A 789 18.27 5.92 -31.45
N LEU A 790 18.96 6.80 -30.68
CA LEU A 790 19.87 6.41 -29.61
C LEU A 790 19.53 7.17 -28.33
N VAL A 791 19.27 6.42 -27.23
CA VAL A 791 19.03 6.98 -25.90
C VAL A 791 20.17 6.60 -24.97
N LEU A 792 20.88 7.60 -24.46
CA LEU A 792 21.98 7.50 -23.51
C LEU A 792 21.72 8.36 -22.26
N ALA A 793 20.45 8.54 -21.90
CA ALA A 793 20.08 9.33 -20.73
C ALA A 793 20.61 8.69 -19.44
N ASN A 794 21.14 9.51 -18.53
CA ASN A 794 21.70 9.07 -17.23
C ASN A 794 22.72 7.91 -17.35
N CYS A 795 23.70 8.04 -18.29
CA CYS A 795 24.71 7.02 -18.54
C CYS A 795 26.08 7.36 -17.92
N SER A 796 26.11 8.30 -16.97
CA SER A 796 27.34 8.75 -16.28
C SER A 796 28.47 9.21 -17.26
N LEU A 797 28.07 9.82 -18.38
CA LEU A 797 29.02 10.26 -19.38
C LEU A 797 29.87 11.43 -18.86
N SER A 798 31.22 11.27 -18.92
CA SER A 798 32.19 12.26 -18.49
C SER A 798 32.65 13.17 -19.64
N GLU A 799 33.48 14.17 -19.32
CA GLU A 799 33.96 15.17 -20.31
C GLU A 799 34.59 14.56 -21.54
N GLN A 800 35.34 13.48 -21.41
CA GLN A 800 36.01 12.80 -22.55
C GLN A 800 35.03 12.13 -23.52
N CYS A 801 33.83 11.78 -23.05
CA CYS A 801 32.82 11.11 -23.87
C CYS A 801 32.29 12.02 -25.00
N TRP A 802 32.29 13.33 -24.79
CA TRP A 802 31.71 14.29 -25.74
C TRP A 802 32.51 14.40 -27.03
N ASP A 803 33.84 14.20 -26.97
CA ASP A 803 34.66 14.14 -28.17
C ASP A 803 34.31 12.92 -29.04
N TYR A 804 34.11 11.76 -28.43
CA TYR A 804 33.71 10.54 -29.14
C TYR A 804 32.29 10.70 -29.75
N LEU A 805 31.34 11.26 -29.03
CA LEU A 805 29.99 11.49 -29.55
C LEU A 805 29.97 12.58 -30.63
N SER A 806 30.81 13.60 -30.52
CA SER A 806 31.00 14.60 -31.57
C SER A 806 31.46 13.95 -32.88
N GLU A 807 32.36 12.94 -32.79
CA GLU A 807 32.80 12.23 -33.99
C GLU A 807 31.69 11.36 -34.58
N VAL A 808 30.84 10.72 -33.75
CA VAL A 808 29.63 10.02 -34.23
C VAL A 808 28.73 10.98 -35.03
N LEU A 809 28.46 12.18 -34.52
CA LEU A 809 27.63 13.18 -35.19
C LEU A 809 28.22 13.68 -36.52
N ARG A 810 29.53 13.58 -36.69
CA ARG A 810 30.22 13.94 -37.93
C ARG A 810 30.17 12.84 -38.98
N GLN A 811 30.32 11.57 -38.57
CA GLN A 811 30.49 10.44 -39.48
C GLN A 811 29.19 9.68 -39.76
N ASN A 812 28.32 9.53 -38.75
CA ASN A 812 27.08 8.78 -38.89
C ASN A 812 26.03 9.59 -39.67
N LYS A 813 25.44 8.96 -40.69
CA LYS A 813 24.44 9.57 -41.56
C LYS A 813 23.00 9.09 -41.30
N THR A 814 22.82 8.14 -40.42
CA THR A 814 21.52 7.52 -40.13
C THR A 814 20.93 8.01 -38.82
N LEU A 815 21.74 8.41 -37.85
CA LEU A 815 21.31 8.85 -36.52
C LEU A 815 20.53 10.16 -36.63
N SER A 816 19.21 10.03 -36.42
CA SER A 816 18.27 11.16 -36.50
C SER A 816 17.81 11.66 -35.13
N HIS A 817 17.88 10.83 -34.11
CA HIS A 817 17.44 11.17 -32.74
C HIS A 817 18.50 10.77 -31.72
N LEU A 818 18.89 11.71 -30.85
CA LEU A 818 19.86 11.49 -29.78
C LEU A 818 19.37 12.06 -28.47
N ASP A 819 19.26 11.21 -27.46
CA ASP A 819 18.96 11.60 -26.10
C ASP A 819 20.16 11.35 -25.19
N ILE A 820 20.72 12.43 -24.66
CA ILE A 820 21.83 12.41 -23.68
C ILE A 820 21.46 13.13 -22.38
N SER A 821 20.17 13.24 -22.10
CA SER A 821 19.63 13.88 -20.91
C SER A 821 20.24 13.32 -19.62
N SER A 822 20.25 14.13 -18.57
CA SER A 822 20.73 13.73 -17.22
C SER A 822 22.18 13.22 -17.20
N ASN A 823 23.06 13.78 -18.03
CA ASN A 823 24.49 13.54 -18.00
C ASN A 823 25.26 14.83 -17.69
N ASP A 824 26.52 14.70 -17.26
CA ASP A 824 27.38 15.83 -16.89
C ASP A 824 27.98 16.53 -18.14
N LEU A 825 27.10 17.06 -19.01
CA LEU A 825 27.48 17.70 -20.27
C LEU A 825 28.12 19.07 -20.03
N LYS A 826 27.47 19.94 -19.29
CA LYS A 826 27.83 21.34 -19.06
C LYS A 826 28.01 22.14 -20.38
N ASP A 827 28.26 23.43 -20.27
CA ASP A 827 28.49 24.29 -21.45
C ASP A 827 29.74 23.84 -22.28
N LYS A 828 30.74 23.25 -21.60
CA LYS A 828 31.97 22.80 -22.24
C LYS A 828 31.74 21.60 -23.16
N GLY A 829 31.05 20.57 -22.71
CA GLY A 829 30.66 19.41 -23.52
C GLY A 829 29.70 19.80 -24.65
N LEU A 830 28.73 20.67 -24.33
CA LEU A 830 27.80 21.19 -25.33
C LEU A 830 28.51 21.90 -26.46
N LYS A 831 29.52 22.73 -26.19
CA LYS A 831 30.34 23.40 -27.19
C LYS A 831 31.04 22.42 -28.14
N ILE A 832 31.51 21.26 -27.62
CA ILE A 832 32.11 20.20 -28.42
C ILE A 832 31.08 19.61 -29.38
N LEU A 833 29.90 19.25 -28.88
CA LEU A 833 28.81 18.69 -29.70
C LEU A 833 28.29 19.69 -30.72
N CYS A 834 28.13 20.97 -30.36
CA CYS A 834 27.65 22.02 -31.25
C CYS A 834 28.56 22.22 -32.49
N ARG A 835 29.87 21.98 -32.40
CA ARG A 835 30.77 22.02 -33.54
C ARG A 835 30.43 20.95 -34.58
N ALA A 836 30.01 19.76 -34.18
CA ALA A 836 29.55 18.72 -35.10
C ALA A 836 28.14 19.00 -35.64
N LEU A 837 27.24 19.45 -34.76
CA LEU A 837 25.85 19.77 -35.08
C LEU A 837 25.75 20.91 -36.09
N THR A 838 26.72 21.84 -36.15
CA THR A 838 26.71 22.97 -37.06
C THR A 838 27.06 22.54 -38.50
N LEU A 839 27.54 21.32 -38.73
CA LEU A 839 27.91 20.84 -40.05
C LEU A 839 26.66 20.57 -40.89
N PRO A 840 26.65 20.98 -42.18
CA PRO A 840 25.45 20.89 -43.02
C PRO A 840 24.98 19.45 -43.32
N TYR A 841 25.85 18.47 -43.12
CA TYR A 841 25.58 17.06 -43.38
C TYR A 841 25.26 16.26 -42.09
N CYS A 842 25.16 16.92 -40.95
CA CYS A 842 24.71 16.26 -39.70
C CYS A 842 23.23 15.86 -39.84
N ALA A 843 22.94 14.56 -39.73
CA ALA A 843 21.62 14.00 -39.99
C ALA A 843 20.64 14.17 -38.81
N LEU A 844 21.07 14.72 -37.67
CA LEU A 844 20.28 14.76 -36.45
C LEU A 844 19.07 15.69 -36.57
N LYS A 845 17.88 15.13 -36.30
CA LYS A 845 16.60 15.83 -36.31
C LYS A 845 16.11 16.19 -34.91
N SER A 846 16.40 15.36 -33.89
CA SER A 846 15.95 15.56 -32.51
C SER A 846 17.09 15.40 -31.54
N LEU A 847 17.24 16.37 -30.65
CA LEU A 847 18.26 16.40 -29.61
C LEU A 847 17.63 16.68 -28.26
N TYR A 848 17.88 15.77 -27.29
CA TYR A 848 17.38 15.85 -25.91
C TYR A 848 18.55 16.08 -24.97
N LEU A 849 18.52 17.21 -24.26
CA LEU A 849 19.55 17.72 -23.36
C LEU A 849 18.98 18.08 -21.98
N ASN A 850 17.90 17.43 -21.56
CA ASN A 850 17.26 17.76 -20.31
C ASN A 850 18.18 17.46 -19.12
N ASN A 851 18.18 18.34 -18.10
CA ASN A 851 18.98 18.15 -16.89
C ASN A 851 20.48 17.88 -17.14
N CYS A 852 21.10 18.68 -18.05
CA CYS A 852 22.50 18.53 -18.47
C CYS A 852 23.43 19.62 -17.91
N GLN A 853 23.00 20.40 -16.93
CA GLN A 853 23.76 21.52 -16.31
C GLN A 853 24.18 22.61 -17.31
N ILE A 854 23.35 22.83 -18.33
CA ILE A 854 23.55 23.88 -19.34
C ILE A 854 23.15 25.23 -18.76
N THR A 855 23.94 26.26 -19.05
CA THR A 855 23.64 27.66 -18.65
C THR A 855 23.42 28.57 -19.87
N ALA A 856 23.13 29.84 -19.61
CA ALA A 856 23.00 30.84 -20.67
C ALA A 856 24.23 30.90 -21.63
N ARG A 857 25.41 30.53 -21.15
CA ARG A 857 26.63 30.47 -21.99
C ARG A 857 26.53 29.38 -23.05
N GLY A 858 26.00 28.21 -22.72
CA GLY A 858 25.76 27.13 -23.66
C GLY A 858 24.77 27.52 -24.78
N CYS A 859 23.78 28.37 -24.46
CA CYS A 859 22.83 28.86 -25.43
C CYS A 859 23.46 29.65 -26.59
N GLN A 860 24.66 30.23 -26.43
CA GLN A 860 25.38 30.88 -27.53
C GLN A 860 25.78 29.88 -28.63
N ASP A 861 26.23 28.70 -28.22
CA ASP A 861 26.65 27.66 -29.16
C ASP A 861 25.44 26.97 -29.78
N LEU A 862 24.35 26.71 -29.00
CA LEU A 862 23.06 26.25 -29.55
C LEU A 862 22.47 27.25 -30.57
N ALA A 863 22.56 28.54 -30.31
CA ALA A 863 22.10 29.57 -31.23
C ALA A 863 22.84 29.55 -32.59
N LYS A 864 24.11 29.17 -32.60
CA LYS A 864 24.87 28.96 -33.85
C LYS A 864 24.38 27.70 -34.57
N VAL A 865 24.07 26.62 -33.83
CA VAL A 865 23.51 25.41 -34.41
C VAL A 865 22.18 25.72 -35.10
N LEU A 866 21.26 26.39 -34.41
CA LEU A 866 19.92 26.70 -34.92
C LEU A 866 19.94 27.57 -36.18
N ARG A 867 20.99 28.40 -36.37
CA ARG A 867 21.15 29.23 -37.58
C ARG A 867 21.77 28.49 -38.77
N ASN A 868 22.56 27.43 -38.52
CA ASN A 868 23.37 26.78 -39.58
C ASN A 868 22.92 25.34 -39.87
N ASN A 869 22.26 24.66 -38.92
CA ASN A 869 21.74 23.31 -39.12
C ASN A 869 20.33 23.34 -39.68
N GLN A 870 20.12 22.74 -40.84
CA GLN A 870 18.82 22.70 -41.52
C GLN A 870 17.99 21.43 -41.18
N ASN A 871 18.56 20.49 -40.48
CA ASN A 871 17.94 19.20 -40.17
C ASN A 871 17.32 19.14 -38.77
N LEU A 872 17.81 19.96 -37.79
CA LEU A 872 17.35 19.92 -36.39
C LEU A 872 15.96 20.54 -36.28
N LYS A 873 14.98 19.67 -35.93
CA LYS A 873 13.55 20.01 -35.80
C LYS A 873 13.08 20.05 -34.36
N CYS A 874 13.69 19.26 -33.49
CA CYS A 874 13.27 19.12 -32.12
C CYS A 874 14.45 19.32 -31.18
N LEU A 875 14.29 20.23 -30.18
CA LEU A 875 15.28 20.55 -29.19
C LEU A 875 14.63 20.59 -27.78
N HIS A 876 14.97 19.63 -26.91
CA HIS A 876 14.52 19.59 -25.53
C HIS A 876 15.69 19.88 -24.61
N ILE A 877 15.61 20.98 -23.85
CA ILE A 877 16.65 21.43 -22.91
C ILE A 877 16.06 21.80 -21.55
N SER A 878 14.94 21.19 -21.19
CA SER A 878 14.24 21.37 -19.92
C SER A 878 15.14 21.06 -18.69
N ASN A 879 14.80 21.63 -17.53
CA ASN A 879 15.55 21.42 -16.28
C ASN A 879 17.04 21.84 -16.37
N ASN A 880 17.33 22.94 -17.05
CA ASN A 880 18.65 23.56 -17.17
C ASN A 880 18.60 25.01 -16.68
N LYS A 881 19.74 25.58 -16.26
CA LYS A 881 19.80 26.95 -15.72
C LYS A 881 20.02 28.00 -16.83
N LEU A 882 19.11 28.05 -17.78
CA LEU A 882 19.26 28.96 -18.95
C LEU A 882 19.00 30.41 -18.60
N LYS A 883 18.02 30.67 -17.73
CA LYS A 883 17.56 32.02 -17.35
C LYS A 883 17.11 32.83 -18.56
N ASP A 884 16.63 34.04 -18.33
CA ASP A 884 16.20 34.95 -19.39
C ASP A 884 17.30 35.25 -20.43
N ALA A 885 18.54 35.36 -20.00
CA ALA A 885 19.68 35.61 -20.88
C ALA A 885 19.91 34.47 -21.89
N GLY A 886 19.70 33.20 -21.49
CA GLY A 886 19.80 32.05 -22.38
C GLY A 886 18.65 32.00 -23.37
N LEU A 887 17.44 32.25 -22.89
CA LEU A 887 16.24 32.29 -23.72
C LEU A 887 16.33 33.38 -24.79
N MET A 888 16.79 34.60 -24.44
CA MET A 888 16.98 35.69 -25.40
C MET A 888 17.90 35.30 -26.57
N LEU A 889 18.96 34.53 -26.28
CA LEU A 889 19.89 34.03 -27.31
C LEU A 889 19.21 33.02 -28.24
N LEU A 890 18.40 32.14 -27.71
CA LEU A 890 17.62 31.16 -28.48
C LEU A 890 16.54 31.85 -29.33
N CYS A 891 15.80 32.80 -28.76
CA CYS A 891 14.79 33.59 -29.46
C CYS A 891 15.40 34.33 -30.70
N LYS A 892 16.61 34.92 -30.54
CA LYS A 892 17.35 35.54 -31.65
C LYS A 892 17.76 34.53 -32.75
N ALA A 893 18.03 33.28 -32.35
CA ALA A 893 18.38 32.24 -33.33
C ALA A 893 17.16 31.67 -34.04
N ILE A 894 16.06 31.47 -33.31
CA ILE A 894 14.80 30.94 -33.85
C ILE A 894 14.22 31.85 -34.96
N LYS A 895 14.37 33.17 -34.82
CA LYS A 895 13.96 34.16 -35.85
C LYS A 895 14.77 34.09 -37.15
N HIS A 896 15.88 33.36 -37.20
CA HIS A 896 16.73 33.30 -38.40
C HIS A 896 16.06 32.48 -39.49
N PRO A 897 16.04 32.92 -40.77
CA PRO A 897 15.35 32.23 -41.86
C PRO A 897 15.83 30.78 -42.08
N ASN A 898 17.03 30.42 -41.65
CA ASN A 898 17.58 29.08 -41.79
C ASN A 898 17.24 28.19 -40.58
N CYS A 899 16.47 28.68 -39.60
CA CYS A 899 16.04 27.86 -38.47
C CYS A 899 14.83 27.03 -38.88
N HIS A 900 14.94 25.72 -38.71
CA HIS A 900 13.88 24.74 -39.05
C HIS A 900 13.32 24.04 -37.83
N LEU A 901 13.45 24.65 -36.63
CA LEU A 901 12.98 24.09 -35.39
C LEU A 901 11.43 24.07 -35.34
N GLU A 902 10.86 22.90 -35.05
CA GLU A 902 9.41 22.64 -34.95
C GLU A 902 8.94 22.49 -33.49
N ASP A 903 9.76 21.86 -32.61
CA ASP A 903 9.45 21.62 -31.20
C ASP A 903 10.61 22.10 -30.30
N LEU A 904 10.29 22.99 -29.35
CA LEU A 904 11.23 23.49 -28.34
C LEU A 904 10.66 23.30 -26.94
N ARG A 905 11.41 22.61 -26.06
CA ARG A 905 11.00 22.43 -24.66
C ARG A 905 12.01 23.04 -23.70
N LEU A 906 11.48 23.89 -22.82
CA LEU A 906 12.19 24.76 -21.90
C LEU A 906 11.58 24.71 -20.51
N GLU A 907 11.01 23.56 -20.09
CA GLU A 907 10.38 23.39 -18.78
C GLU A 907 11.40 23.60 -17.66
N ALA A 908 11.02 24.30 -16.60
CA ALA A 908 11.85 24.50 -15.41
C ALA A 908 13.30 24.99 -15.74
N CYS A 909 13.42 26.04 -16.55
CA CYS A 909 14.72 26.61 -16.99
C CYS A 909 15.08 27.91 -16.27
N GLU A 910 14.47 28.25 -15.15
CA GLU A 910 14.66 29.49 -14.37
C GLU A 910 14.34 30.75 -15.21
N ILE A 911 13.35 30.68 -16.12
CA ILE A 911 12.90 31.79 -16.97
C ILE A 911 11.85 32.59 -16.20
N THR A 912 11.88 33.94 -16.34
CA THR A 912 10.96 34.87 -15.68
C THR A 912 10.09 35.64 -16.67
N GLY A 913 9.07 36.34 -16.17
CA GLY A 913 8.20 37.20 -16.97
C GLY A 913 8.91 38.31 -17.77
N ALA A 914 10.17 38.61 -17.42
CA ALA A 914 11.00 39.58 -18.16
C ALA A 914 11.23 39.17 -19.63
N SER A 915 11.10 37.88 -19.96
CA SER A 915 11.30 37.35 -21.31
C SER A 915 10.00 37.20 -22.14
N ASN A 916 8.84 37.57 -21.62
CA ASN A 916 7.55 37.38 -22.30
C ASN A 916 7.48 38.09 -23.66
N GLU A 917 7.97 39.32 -23.77
CA GLU A 917 7.99 40.05 -25.05
C GLU A 917 8.91 39.41 -26.09
N ASP A 918 10.10 38.98 -25.71
CA ASP A 918 11.05 38.32 -26.58
C ASP A 918 10.50 36.96 -27.09
N LEU A 919 9.82 36.20 -26.24
CA LEU A 919 9.12 34.97 -26.61
C LEU A 919 8.02 35.26 -27.65
N ARG A 920 7.12 36.17 -27.31
CA ARG A 920 6.00 36.55 -28.17
C ARG A 920 6.46 37.00 -29.56
N TYR A 921 7.49 37.84 -29.61
CA TYR A 921 8.05 38.33 -30.83
C TYR A 921 8.77 37.22 -31.64
N ALA A 922 9.45 36.30 -30.95
CA ALA A 922 10.08 35.16 -31.60
C ALA A 922 9.04 34.21 -32.22
N PHE A 923 7.94 33.95 -31.54
CA PHE A 923 6.83 33.17 -32.04
C PHE A 923 6.17 33.77 -33.28
N MET A 924 5.89 35.07 -33.26
CA MET A 924 5.24 35.76 -34.40
C MET A 924 6.10 35.74 -35.67
N GLN A 925 7.41 35.61 -35.52
CA GLN A 925 8.35 35.66 -36.66
C GLN A 925 8.86 34.28 -37.11
N CYS A 926 8.61 33.22 -36.38
CA CYS A 926 9.07 31.88 -36.69
C CYS A 926 7.93 31.07 -37.31
N GLU A 927 7.98 30.83 -38.62
CA GLU A 927 6.96 30.07 -39.37
C GLU A 927 7.05 28.55 -39.12
N THR A 928 8.18 28.05 -38.63
CA THR A 928 8.45 26.61 -38.48
C THR A 928 8.12 26.09 -37.10
N LEU A 929 8.16 26.90 -36.04
CA LEU A 929 7.96 26.46 -34.65
C LEU A 929 6.47 26.21 -34.38
N GLN A 930 6.12 24.93 -34.14
CA GLN A 930 4.75 24.45 -33.90
C GLN A 930 4.44 24.26 -32.43
N MET A 931 5.47 23.93 -31.63
CA MET A 931 5.31 23.60 -30.20
C MET A 931 6.41 24.25 -29.38
N ILE A 932 6.01 24.88 -28.27
CA ILE A 932 6.89 25.28 -27.20
C ILE A 932 6.29 24.86 -25.85
N ASN A 933 7.13 24.32 -24.94
CA ASN A 933 6.71 24.03 -23.57
C ASN A 933 7.56 24.81 -22.58
N LEU A 934 6.92 25.64 -21.75
CA LEU A 934 7.53 26.54 -20.80
C LEU A 934 7.05 26.27 -19.35
N MET A 935 6.42 25.13 -19.10
CA MET A 935 5.89 24.77 -17.79
C MET A 935 6.98 24.84 -16.70
N GLY A 936 6.59 25.16 -15.46
CA GLY A 936 7.54 25.21 -14.33
C GLY A 936 8.50 26.39 -14.33
N ASN A 937 8.29 27.43 -15.18
CA ASN A 937 9.01 28.69 -15.17
C ASN A 937 8.16 29.80 -14.50
N ALA A 938 8.78 30.85 -14.00
CA ALA A 938 8.12 31.97 -13.35
C ALA A 938 7.60 33.00 -14.38
N LEU A 939 6.75 32.57 -15.30
CA LEU A 939 6.12 33.41 -16.31
C LEU A 939 4.80 33.96 -15.80
N GLU A 940 4.52 35.24 -15.98
CA GLU A 940 3.18 35.78 -15.77
C GLU A 940 2.21 35.21 -16.81
N ILE A 941 1.01 34.81 -16.37
CA ILE A 941 -0.03 34.24 -17.25
C ILE A 941 -0.46 35.35 -18.21
N VAL A 942 0.05 35.30 -19.42
CA VAL A 942 -0.48 36.05 -20.55
C VAL A 942 -1.10 34.99 -21.46
N ASP A 943 -2.39 35.10 -21.76
CA ASP A 943 -3.08 34.19 -22.69
C ASP A 943 -2.34 34.19 -24.05
N TYR A 944 -1.74 33.04 -24.38
CA TYR A 944 -1.06 32.76 -25.62
C TYR A 944 -1.99 32.12 -26.63
#